data_d6c3623fd80f4c4b81b2ebf4e50d2951
#
_entry.id   d6c3623fd80f4c4b81b2ebf4e50d2951
#
_cell.length_a   1.000
_cell.length_b   1.000
_cell.length_c   1.000
_cell.angle_alpha   90.00
_cell.angle_beta   90.00
_cell.angle_gamma   90.00
#
_symmetry.space_group_name_H-M   'P 1'
#
loop_
_entity.id
_entity.type
_entity.pdbx_description
1 polymer ?
#
loop_
_entity_poly.entity_id
_entity_poly.type
_entity_poly.pdbx_seq_one_letter_code
_entity_poly.pdbx_strand_id
1 'polypeptide(L)'
;MTPALRCHLLIGQPASGKTTLAKALAPLLSAPGEPPAQVLSTDAIRAEVFGDAAVQGPWVDIQQRLHQRIQECVATGIPVIVDATHARRAWRLALTQALPLPAPVEWIGWWLYTDLPTSLEWNSRRERAVPVPVIQEMAAALADPHFGPARAEGFAAICAVVPTHHNDLTAVLQAELAGLDQRIRSATNRERKLQRHGYSRLLDLERLLHLIRLLSTWPDLAATDPASAEELEAILSPLPVGDLADRAAAFLGRLHGACFADASALRNDLAWLEANGFCSAIPSTAPIQLAAAPRATGPIHGGLPPMGDGPVFVRVMTLLRHLLQVPFDRPAERGSNLHQHLISATETIPGAYLPGETATLRKDLEKLLTPYGFRNRNDNVRHGYCLGAAVLSPARLREVHNVVQQAAGRLADPSAQDLLSELDERLGWAGISADGLPPVRSYARHAVVDTQLVRRDSLAAPRRAEAIEAAIFEHRRVLLQRYPGVGSFADSPAGELRVWPLQLIFHNVGWYLLFEEDQVGREQGLIRSERLDRLAMARADGDLRRNQEQHAAAINRLERLLHHSGGIFFGSDLEQQLAVASSSAQRRSQALVTLRFCCSPWAFAFIREGLQRYPIEHTRFSKPLSSDSWWHHPKAPHVLEPGAADASHPYPVELDLPPWTVAADIDLRSWLFAFGGGIRIEQPDALRQELLQRCQEAIAANGGPASPASAAGQPSQRTAFANRLHQERPLL
;
A
#
# COMPACT_ATOMS: atom_id res chain seq x y z
N MET A 1 35.83 -42.63 13.34
CA MET A 1 35.04 -41.98 12.31
C MET A 1 35.95 -41.74 11.11
N THR A 2 35.65 -42.32 9.97
CA THR A 2 36.37 -42.04 8.71
C THR A 2 36.34 -40.54 8.47
N PRO A 3 37.46 -39.87 8.12
CA PRO A 3 37.47 -38.46 7.83
C PRO A 3 36.48 -38.19 6.67
N ALA A 4 35.70 -37.11 6.75
CA ALA A 4 34.80 -36.75 5.69
C ALA A 4 35.61 -36.40 4.43
N LEU A 5 35.08 -36.80 3.25
CA LEU A 5 35.70 -36.47 1.98
C LEU A 5 35.76 -34.94 1.82
N ARG A 6 36.91 -34.41 1.39
CA ARG A 6 37.09 -32.99 1.13
C ARG A 6 36.90 -32.67 -0.34
N CYS A 7 35.99 -31.74 -0.63
CA CYS A 7 35.80 -31.16 -1.94
C CYS A 7 36.24 -29.69 -1.94
N HIS A 8 36.85 -29.24 -3.02
CA HIS A 8 37.52 -27.96 -3.14
C HIS A 8 36.80 -27.07 -4.14
N LEU A 9 36.45 -25.86 -3.79
CA LEU A 9 35.80 -24.87 -4.63
C LEU A 9 36.73 -23.69 -4.89
N LEU A 10 37.07 -23.41 -6.14
CA LEU A 10 37.88 -22.26 -6.51
C LEU A 10 36.96 -21.03 -6.61
N ILE A 11 37.36 -19.92 -6.01
CA ILE A 11 36.59 -18.68 -5.95
C ILE A 11 37.50 -17.54 -6.44
N GLY A 12 37.06 -16.81 -7.47
CA GLY A 12 37.85 -15.70 -8.04
C GLY A 12 37.26 -15.20 -9.35
N GLN A 13 37.49 -13.94 -9.69
CA GLN A 13 37.05 -13.38 -10.98
C GLN A 13 37.73 -14.07 -12.17
N PRO A 14 37.26 -13.89 -13.40
CA PRO A 14 37.99 -14.36 -14.60
C PRO A 14 39.43 -13.85 -14.62
N ALA A 15 40.32 -14.68 -15.13
CA ALA A 15 41.76 -14.40 -15.20
C ALA A 15 42.48 -14.20 -13.85
N SER A 16 41.90 -14.69 -12.73
CA SER A 16 42.53 -14.60 -11.40
C SER A 16 43.56 -15.73 -11.09
N GLY A 17 43.84 -16.65 -12.02
CA GLY A 17 44.80 -17.74 -11.81
C GLY A 17 44.19 -19.05 -11.29
N LYS A 18 42.85 -19.24 -11.29
CA LYS A 18 42.15 -20.43 -10.79
C LYS A 18 42.68 -21.74 -11.36
N THR A 19 42.79 -21.83 -12.70
CA THR A 19 43.22 -23.06 -13.37
C THR A 19 44.67 -23.41 -13.02
N THR A 20 45.52 -22.40 -12.81
CA THR A 20 46.91 -22.61 -12.35
C THR A 20 46.91 -23.18 -10.93
N LEU A 21 46.07 -22.62 -10.05
CA LEU A 21 45.92 -23.13 -8.69
C LEU A 21 45.36 -24.55 -8.66
N ALA A 22 44.34 -24.86 -9.48
CA ALA A 22 43.76 -26.20 -9.60
C ALA A 22 44.85 -27.26 -9.97
N LYS A 23 45.70 -26.94 -10.94
CA LYS A 23 46.80 -27.82 -11.38
C LYS A 23 47.83 -28.03 -10.31
N ALA A 24 48.16 -27.02 -9.52
CA ALA A 24 49.10 -27.10 -8.38
C ALA A 24 48.49 -27.81 -7.17
N LEU A 25 47.21 -27.68 -6.93
CA LEU A 25 46.51 -28.26 -5.78
C LEU A 25 46.20 -29.75 -5.97
N ALA A 26 45.81 -30.18 -7.18
CA ALA A 26 45.34 -31.55 -7.42
C ALA A 26 46.35 -32.64 -6.93
N PRO A 27 47.65 -32.55 -7.21
CA PRO A 27 48.61 -33.58 -6.73
C PRO A 27 48.85 -33.58 -5.22
N LEU A 28 48.46 -32.50 -4.51
CA LEU A 28 48.63 -32.39 -3.04
C LEU A 28 47.46 -32.98 -2.25
N LEU A 29 46.35 -33.35 -2.91
CA LEU A 29 45.11 -33.81 -2.27
C LEU A 29 45.00 -35.34 -2.18
N SER A 30 45.85 -36.08 -2.87
CA SER A 30 45.83 -37.55 -2.89
C SER A 30 47.11 -38.11 -2.31
N ALA A 31 46.98 -39.17 -1.52
CA ALA A 31 48.19 -39.88 -1.01
C ALA A 31 48.83 -40.70 -2.14
N PRO A 32 50.15 -41.04 -2.02
CA PRO A 32 50.79 -41.91 -2.98
C PRO A 32 50.06 -43.25 -3.09
N GLY A 33 49.58 -43.57 -4.32
CA GLY A 33 48.81 -44.76 -4.59
C GLY A 33 47.28 -44.62 -4.58
N GLU A 34 46.77 -43.46 -4.19
CA GLU A 34 45.35 -43.12 -4.32
C GLU A 34 45.02 -42.46 -5.67
N PRO A 35 43.75 -42.56 -6.15
CA PRO A 35 43.33 -41.84 -7.32
C PRO A 35 43.54 -40.31 -7.16
N PRO A 36 44.08 -39.62 -8.22
CA PRO A 36 44.27 -38.18 -8.14
C PRO A 36 42.95 -37.43 -8.01
N ALA A 37 42.97 -36.29 -7.29
CA ALA A 37 41.84 -35.42 -7.18
C ALA A 37 41.31 -34.99 -8.58
N GLN A 38 40.02 -35.09 -8.79
CA GLN A 38 39.41 -34.79 -10.08
C GLN A 38 39.16 -33.27 -10.22
N VAL A 39 39.76 -32.66 -11.24
CA VAL A 39 39.50 -31.26 -11.59
C VAL A 39 38.31 -31.18 -12.55
N LEU A 40 37.25 -30.54 -12.12
CA LEU A 40 36.02 -30.29 -12.88
C LEU A 40 35.96 -28.83 -13.30
N SER A 41 36.24 -28.57 -14.56
CA SER A 41 36.21 -27.21 -15.14
C SER A 41 34.93 -27.01 -15.96
N THR A 42 34.23 -25.90 -15.70
CA THR A 42 33.04 -25.52 -16.51
C THR A 42 33.39 -25.26 -17.97
N ASP A 43 34.61 -24.81 -18.26
CA ASP A 43 35.04 -24.60 -19.63
C ASP A 43 35.30 -25.95 -20.35
N ALA A 44 35.87 -26.95 -19.62
CA ALA A 44 36.03 -28.30 -20.16
C ALA A 44 34.68 -29.00 -20.40
N ILE A 45 33.73 -28.86 -19.46
CA ILE A 45 32.38 -29.39 -19.63
C ILE A 45 31.67 -28.73 -20.84
N ARG A 46 31.86 -27.43 -21.02
CA ARG A 46 31.34 -26.69 -22.16
C ARG A 46 31.88 -27.21 -23.52
N ALA A 47 33.17 -27.46 -23.56
CA ALA A 47 33.81 -28.08 -24.74
C ALA A 47 33.28 -29.49 -25.04
N GLU A 48 33.01 -30.28 -23.99
CA GLU A 48 32.44 -31.62 -24.13
C GLU A 48 30.99 -31.61 -24.64
N VAL A 49 30.14 -30.73 -24.03
CA VAL A 49 28.69 -30.69 -24.33
C VAL A 49 28.41 -30.02 -25.66
N PHE A 50 29.14 -28.97 -26.01
CA PHE A 50 28.87 -28.13 -27.18
C PHE A 50 29.96 -28.18 -28.26
N GLY A 51 31.02 -29.00 -28.08
CA GLY A 51 32.12 -29.14 -29.02
C GLY A 51 33.18 -28.02 -28.99
N ASP A 52 32.88 -26.90 -28.31
CA ASP A 52 33.80 -25.76 -28.14
C ASP A 52 33.55 -25.08 -26.77
N ALA A 53 34.61 -24.83 -26.02
CA ALA A 53 34.60 -24.10 -24.76
C ALA A 53 34.10 -22.65 -24.90
N ALA A 54 34.11 -22.11 -26.14
CA ALA A 54 33.63 -20.74 -26.41
C ALA A 54 32.11 -20.62 -26.53
N VAL A 55 31.40 -21.70 -26.80
CA VAL A 55 29.97 -21.69 -27.03
C VAL A 55 29.23 -21.39 -25.70
N GLN A 56 28.46 -20.30 -25.68
CA GLN A 56 27.57 -19.93 -24.57
C GLN A 56 26.24 -20.71 -24.68
N GLY A 57 26.31 -22.03 -24.55
CA GLY A 57 25.11 -22.86 -24.55
C GLY A 57 24.25 -22.68 -23.27
N PRO A 58 23.08 -23.36 -23.17
CA PRO A 58 22.23 -23.33 -22.00
C PRO A 58 23.01 -23.68 -20.73
N TRP A 59 23.03 -22.77 -19.77
CA TRP A 59 23.75 -22.99 -18.51
C TRP A 59 23.24 -24.21 -17.74
N VAL A 60 21.97 -24.54 -17.89
CA VAL A 60 21.33 -25.68 -17.25
C VAL A 60 22.03 -27.00 -17.59
N ASP A 61 22.42 -27.20 -18.85
CA ASP A 61 23.08 -28.42 -19.31
C ASP A 61 24.47 -28.56 -18.70
N ILE A 62 25.22 -27.44 -18.66
CA ILE A 62 26.56 -27.40 -18.04
C ILE A 62 26.46 -27.69 -16.55
N GLN A 63 25.49 -27.07 -15.87
CA GLN A 63 25.25 -27.24 -14.45
C GLN A 63 24.86 -28.68 -14.12
N GLN A 64 23.93 -29.26 -14.86
CA GLN A 64 23.50 -30.65 -14.69
C GLN A 64 24.69 -31.62 -14.84
N ARG A 65 25.53 -31.43 -15.86
CA ARG A 65 26.69 -32.27 -16.07
C ARG A 65 27.74 -32.12 -14.98
N LEU A 66 27.97 -30.90 -14.51
CA LEU A 66 28.85 -30.62 -13.37
C LEU A 66 28.35 -31.32 -12.09
N HIS A 67 27.08 -31.19 -11.79
CA HIS A 67 26.47 -31.81 -10.62
C HIS A 67 26.58 -33.34 -10.65
N GLN A 68 26.25 -33.94 -11.78
CA GLN A 68 26.39 -35.39 -11.97
C GLN A 68 27.84 -35.86 -11.70
N ARG A 69 28.83 -35.18 -12.26
CA ARG A 69 30.25 -35.54 -12.04
C ARG A 69 30.69 -35.37 -10.59
N ILE A 70 30.26 -34.32 -9.91
CA ILE A 70 30.53 -34.15 -8.51
C ILE A 70 29.94 -35.31 -7.69
N GLN A 71 28.69 -35.70 -7.97
CA GLN A 71 28.02 -36.82 -7.30
C GLN A 71 28.74 -38.17 -7.55
N GLU A 72 29.14 -38.42 -8.78
CA GLU A 72 29.93 -39.62 -9.15
C GLU A 72 31.26 -39.68 -8.38
N CYS A 73 32.00 -38.60 -8.32
CA CYS A 73 33.29 -38.53 -7.59
C CYS A 73 33.05 -38.72 -6.08
N VAL A 74 32.03 -38.08 -5.49
CA VAL A 74 31.70 -38.23 -4.06
C VAL A 74 31.28 -39.68 -3.76
N ALA A 75 30.50 -40.31 -4.65
CA ALA A 75 30.11 -41.72 -4.45
C ALA A 75 31.29 -42.69 -4.47
N THR A 76 32.35 -42.36 -5.22
CA THR A 76 33.57 -43.16 -5.33
C THR A 76 34.68 -42.73 -4.33
N GLY A 77 34.41 -41.71 -3.49
CA GLY A 77 35.36 -41.19 -2.52
C GLY A 77 36.55 -40.42 -3.12
N ILE A 78 36.42 -39.91 -4.33
CA ILE A 78 37.48 -39.17 -5.01
C ILE A 78 37.35 -37.67 -4.70
N PRO A 79 38.39 -36.98 -4.20
CA PRO A 79 38.34 -35.52 -3.97
C PRO A 79 38.12 -34.75 -5.26
N VAL A 80 37.29 -33.69 -5.20
CA VAL A 80 36.93 -32.86 -6.36
C VAL A 80 37.48 -31.46 -6.19
N ILE A 81 38.01 -30.89 -7.26
CA ILE A 81 38.31 -29.45 -7.40
C ILE A 81 37.40 -28.87 -8.46
N VAL A 82 36.50 -27.95 -8.07
CA VAL A 82 35.62 -27.27 -9.04
C VAL A 82 36.28 -25.97 -9.48
N ASP A 83 36.71 -25.96 -10.79
CA ASP A 83 37.34 -24.80 -11.41
C ASP A 83 36.31 -23.99 -12.22
N ALA A 84 35.69 -23.02 -11.52
CA ALA A 84 34.81 -22.03 -12.12
C ALA A 84 34.90 -20.71 -11.33
N THR A 85 34.21 -19.66 -11.81
CA THR A 85 34.35 -18.32 -11.24
C THR A 85 33.81 -18.21 -9.82
N HIS A 86 32.63 -18.76 -9.53
CA HIS A 86 31.93 -18.75 -8.22
C HIS A 86 31.92 -17.38 -7.51
N ALA A 87 31.81 -16.28 -8.30
CA ALA A 87 31.85 -14.92 -7.77
C ALA A 87 30.60 -14.57 -6.96
N ARG A 88 29.43 -15.03 -7.39
CA ARG A 88 28.17 -14.77 -6.72
C ARG A 88 27.86 -15.81 -5.65
N ARG A 89 27.32 -15.36 -4.50
CA ARG A 89 26.96 -16.23 -3.37
C ARG A 89 26.01 -17.36 -3.80
N ALA A 90 24.97 -17.06 -4.58
CA ALA A 90 24.02 -18.09 -5.05
C ALA A 90 24.69 -19.24 -5.81
N TRP A 91 25.77 -18.99 -6.57
CA TRP A 91 26.52 -20.03 -7.27
C TRP A 91 27.30 -20.92 -6.31
N ARG A 92 27.82 -20.34 -5.22
CA ARG A 92 28.51 -21.11 -4.19
C ARG A 92 27.52 -21.94 -3.38
N LEU A 93 26.39 -21.34 -2.93
CA LEU A 93 25.32 -22.05 -2.21
C LEU A 93 24.71 -23.20 -3.03
N ALA A 94 24.60 -23.03 -4.35
CA ALA A 94 24.09 -24.08 -5.24
C ALA A 94 24.90 -25.38 -5.15
N LEU A 95 26.20 -25.29 -4.94
CA LEU A 95 27.08 -26.46 -4.81
C LEU A 95 27.25 -26.92 -3.35
N THR A 96 27.41 -25.99 -2.42
CA THR A 96 27.79 -26.31 -1.05
C THR A 96 26.60 -26.67 -0.15
N GLN A 97 25.40 -26.16 -0.46
CA GLN A 97 24.21 -26.34 0.38
C GLN A 97 22.99 -26.89 -0.37
N ALA A 98 22.81 -26.59 -1.65
CA ALA A 98 21.64 -27.03 -2.41
C ALA A 98 21.86 -28.37 -3.13
N LEU A 99 23.09 -28.69 -3.58
CA LEU A 99 23.37 -29.93 -4.29
C LEU A 99 23.23 -31.15 -3.35
N PRO A 100 22.31 -32.09 -3.64
CA PRO A 100 22.23 -33.33 -2.90
C PRO A 100 23.42 -34.22 -3.22
N LEU A 101 24.17 -34.63 -2.22
CA LEU A 101 25.35 -35.47 -2.35
C LEU A 101 25.11 -36.87 -1.75
N PRO A 102 25.67 -37.94 -2.33
CA PRO A 102 25.48 -39.32 -1.85
C PRO A 102 26.16 -39.60 -0.52
N ALA A 103 27.15 -38.75 -0.12
CA ALA A 103 27.85 -38.86 1.17
C ALA A 103 28.17 -37.45 1.69
N PRO A 104 28.32 -37.27 3.02
CA PRO A 104 28.76 -36.01 3.62
C PRO A 104 30.18 -35.61 3.14
N VAL A 105 30.33 -34.35 2.75
CA VAL A 105 31.61 -33.78 2.32
C VAL A 105 31.95 -32.52 3.13
N GLU A 106 33.24 -32.25 3.29
CA GLU A 106 33.75 -30.97 3.77
C GLU A 106 34.13 -30.09 2.57
N TRP A 107 33.39 -29.00 2.31
CA TRP A 107 33.77 -28.04 1.29
C TRP A 107 34.85 -27.10 1.77
N ILE A 108 35.97 -26.99 1.02
CA ILE A 108 37.05 -26.03 1.24
C ILE A 108 37.03 -24.99 0.15
N GLY A 109 36.81 -23.72 0.50
CA GLY A 109 36.87 -22.61 -0.43
C GLY A 109 38.32 -22.13 -0.63
N TRP A 110 38.76 -22.03 -1.87
CA TRP A 110 40.05 -21.41 -2.22
C TRP A 110 39.76 -20.06 -2.89
N TRP A 111 39.89 -18.98 -2.13
CA TRP A 111 39.62 -17.64 -2.61
C TRP A 111 40.89 -16.99 -3.13
N LEU A 112 40.97 -16.84 -4.46
CA LEU A 112 42.06 -16.15 -5.14
C LEU A 112 41.84 -14.64 -5.02
N TYR A 113 42.58 -14.01 -4.16
CA TYR A 113 42.53 -12.58 -3.88
C TYR A 113 43.44 -11.81 -4.85
N THR A 114 43.18 -11.97 -6.17
CA THR A 114 43.90 -11.29 -7.24
C THR A 114 43.25 -9.92 -7.44
N ASP A 115 44.03 -8.85 -7.43
CA ASP A 115 43.52 -7.51 -7.67
C ASP A 115 42.97 -7.32 -9.07
N LEU A 116 42.09 -6.35 -9.26
CA LEU A 116 41.43 -6.09 -10.52
C LEU A 116 42.42 -5.70 -11.62
N PRO A 117 43.42 -4.79 -11.40
CA PRO A 117 44.43 -4.47 -12.41
C PRO A 117 45.19 -5.69 -12.92
N THR A 118 45.68 -6.55 -12.02
CA THR A 118 46.39 -7.80 -12.38
C THR A 118 45.49 -8.76 -13.16
N SER A 119 44.21 -8.89 -12.77
CA SER A 119 43.27 -9.73 -13.53
C SER A 119 43.00 -9.19 -14.92
N LEU A 120 42.93 -7.89 -15.11
CA LEU A 120 42.76 -7.26 -16.42
C LEU A 120 44.01 -7.43 -17.29
N GLU A 121 45.19 -7.28 -16.70
CA GLU A 121 46.46 -7.53 -17.40
C GLU A 121 46.57 -8.99 -17.88
N TRP A 122 46.28 -9.96 -16.98
CA TRP A 122 46.32 -11.37 -17.35
C TRP A 122 45.22 -11.70 -18.38
N ASN A 123 44.07 -11.07 -18.33
CA ASN A 123 43.01 -11.27 -19.29
C ASN A 123 43.40 -10.80 -20.70
N SER A 124 44.16 -9.70 -20.80
CA SER A 124 44.63 -9.19 -22.13
C SER A 124 45.64 -10.12 -22.83
N ARG A 125 46.29 -11.00 -22.08
CA ARG A 125 47.27 -11.98 -22.58
C ARG A 125 46.64 -13.32 -22.99
N ARG A 126 45.32 -13.49 -22.75
CA ARG A 126 44.62 -14.75 -23.08
C ARG A 126 44.17 -14.75 -24.55
N GLU A 127 44.22 -15.89 -25.20
CA GLU A 127 43.64 -16.08 -26.54
C GLU A 127 42.13 -15.73 -26.54
N ARG A 128 41.44 -16.05 -25.45
CA ARG A 128 40.04 -15.72 -25.23
C ARG A 128 39.93 -14.74 -24.08
N ALA A 129 39.82 -13.46 -24.39
CA ALA A 129 39.59 -12.41 -23.39
C ALA A 129 38.14 -12.37 -22.96
N VAL A 130 37.90 -12.18 -21.66
CA VAL A 130 36.56 -11.94 -21.09
C VAL A 130 36.28 -10.43 -21.14
N PRO A 131 35.05 -9.97 -21.47
CA PRO A 131 34.73 -8.56 -21.48
C PRO A 131 35.03 -7.88 -20.12
N VAL A 132 35.68 -6.72 -20.15
CA VAL A 132 36.12 -5.98 -18.96
C VAL A 132 34.99 -5.73 -17.98
N PRO A 133 33.77 -5.29 -18.40
CA PRO A 133 32.65 -5.07 -17.45
C PRO A 133 32.28 -6.33 -16.64
N VAL A 134 32.36 -7.53 -17.26
CA VAL A 134 32.08 -8.80 -16.57
C VAL A 134 33.10 -9.08 -15.47
N ILE A 135 34.40 -8.82 -15.73
CA ILE A 135 35.45 -8.99 -14.71
C ILE A 135 35.23 -8.00 -13.56
N GLN A 136 34.90 -6.75 -13.88
CA GLN A 136 34.62 -5.71 -12.88
C GLN A 136 33.41 -6.06 -12.00
N GLU A 137 32.31 -6.51 -12.60
CA GLU A 137 31.13 -6.95 -11.88
C GLU A 137 31.43 -8.11 -10.92
N MET A 138 32.17 -9.12 -11.42
CA MET A 138 32.51 -10.28 -10.59
C MET A 138 33.52 -9.93 -9.48
N ALA A 139 34.45 -9.04 -9.74
CA ALA A 139 35.38 -8.53 -8.72
C ALA A 139 34.62 -7.77 -7.62
N ALA A 140 33.67 -6.92 -8.01
CA ALA A 140 32.80 -6.19 -7.07
C ALA A 140 31.94 -7.15 -6.22
N ALA A 141 31.37 -8.20 -6.80
CA ALA A 141 30.59 -9.20 -6.09
C ALA A 141 31.45 -9.98 -5.05
N LEU A 142 32.71 -10.25 -5.35
CA LEU A 142 33.63 -10.90 -4.43
C LEU A 142 34.12 -9.98 -3.30
N ALA A 143 34.24 -8.68 -3.59
CA ALA A 143 34.66 -7.67 -2.61
C ALA A 143 33.50 -7.17 -1.72
N ASP A 144 32.25 -7.62 -1.98
CA ASP A 144 31.10 -7.21 -1.18
C ASP A 144 31.23 -7.66 0.28
N PRO A 145 31.12 -6.74 1.26
CA PRO A 145 31.32 -7.06 2.67
C PRO A 145 30.26 -8.01 3.25
N HIS A 146 29.08 -8.12 2.62
CA HIS A 146 27.99 -8.96 3.08
C HIS A 146 27.85 -10.25 2.27
N PHE A 147 28.02 -10.18 0.94
CA PHE A 147 27.81 -11.29 0.01
C PHE A 147 29.11 -11.89 -0.54
N GLY A 148 30.28 -11.40 -0.16
CA GLY A 148 31.56 -11.99 -0.42
C GLY A 148 31.70 -13.40 0.19
N PRO A 149 32.76 -14.16 -0.16
CA PRO A 149 32.95 -15.53 0.29
C PRO A 149 33.00 -15.65 1.83
N ALA A 150 32.16 -16.50 2.38
CA ALA A 150 32.02 -16.67 3.84
C ALA A 150 31.84 -18.14 4.24
N ARG A 151 32.34 -18.53 5.41
CA ARG A 151 32.19 -19.91 5.92
C ARG A 151 30.72 -20.33 6.06
N ALA A 152 29.82 -19.37 6.35
CA ALA A 152 28.39 -19.62 6.46
C ALA A 152 27.75 -20.19 5.18
N GLU A 153 28.43 -20.08 4.04
CA GLU A 153 27.99 -20.64 2.78
C GLU A 153 28.21 -22.17 2.68
N GLY A 154 28.55 -22.85 3.76
CA GLY A 154 28.77 -24.29 3.80
C GLY A 154 30.26 -24.71 3.73
N PHE A 155 31.18 -23.75 3.83
CA PHE A 155 32.60 -24.06 3.82
C PHE A 155 33.08 -24.42 5.21
N ALA A 156 33.76 -25.58 5.34
CA ALA A 156 34.47 -25.95 6.55
C ALA A 156 35.61 -24.95 6.83
N ALA A 157 36.32 -24.52 5.78
CA ALA A 157 37.29 -23.43 5.81
C ALA A 157 37.36 -22.69 4.49
N ILE A 158 37.81 -21.43 4.52
CA ILE A 158 38.18 -20.64 3.32
C ILE A 158 39.65 -20.28 3.45
N CYS A 159 40.43 -20.62 2.42
CA CYS A 159 41.84 -20.31 2.28
C CYS A 159 41.96 -19.15 1.28
N ALA A 160 42.44 -17.99 1.72
CA ALA A 160 42.70 -16.87 0.83
C ALA A 160 44.13 -16.97 0.28
N VAL A 161 44.27 -16.97 -1.05
CA VAL A 161 45.54 -17.06 -1.74
C VAL A 161 45.72 -15.80 -2.61
N VAL A 162 46.89 -15.18 -2.49
CA VAL A 162 47.26 -14.00 -3.30
C VAL A 162 48.34 -14.45 -4.32
N PRO A 163 47.95 -14.87 -5.51
CA PRO A 163 48.89 -15.52 -6.46
C PRO A 163 50.08 -14.65 -6.88
N THR A 164 49.90 -13.34 -6.86
CA THR A 164 50.94 -12.37 -7.27
C THR A 164 52.09 -12.20 -6.27
N HIS A 165 51.88 -12.60 -5.03
CA HIS A 165 52.87 -12.40 -3.96
C HIS A 165 53.64 -13.66 -3.55
N HIS A 166 53.41 -14.79 -4.23
CA HIS A 166 54.01 -16.07 -3.89
C HIS A 166 54.88 -16.60 -5.05
N ASN A 167 56.19 -16.70 -4.80
CA ASN A 167 57.14 -17.28 -5.76
C ASN A 167 57.00 -18.81 -5.85
N ASP A 168 56.51 -19.46 -4.82
CA ASP A 168 56.24 -20.91 -4.79
C ASP A 168 54.79 -21.18 -4.33
N LEU A 169 53.90 -21.31 -5.31
CA LEU A 169 52.48 -21.60 -5.06
C LEU A 169 52.30 -22.94 -4.36
N THR A 170 53.12 -23.93 -4.66
CA THR A 170 53.06 -25.28 -4.08
C THR A 170 53.35 -25.24 -2.58
N ALA A 171 54.38 -24.51 -2.14
CA ALA A 171 54.72 -24.36 -0.72
C ALA A 171 53.59 -23.65 0.06
N VAL A 172 52.98 -22.63 -0.57
CA VAL A 172 51.81 -21.93 0.07
C VAL A 172 50.63 -22.88 0.24
N LEU A 173 50.30 -23.68 -0.77
CA LEU A 173 49.20 -24.64 -0.74
C LEU A 173 49.46 -25.72 0.32
N GLN A 174 50.71 -26.24 0.42
CA GLN A 174 51.06 -27.20 1.46
C GLN A 174 50.94 -26.65 2.88
N ALA A 175 51.35 -25.39 3.11
CA ALA A 175 51.22 -24.74 4.40
C ALA A 175 49.73 -24.53 4.80
N GLU A 176 48.89 -24.10 3.83
CA GLU A 176 47.45 -23.93 4.00
C GLU A 176 46.76 -25.27 4.36
N LEU A 177 47.11 -26.35 3.64
CA LEU A 177 46.59 -27.69 3.88
C LEU A 177 47.00 -28.22 5.27
N ALA A 178 48.26 -28.03 5.67
CA ALA A 178 48.77 -28.46 6.99
C ALA A 178 48.05 -27.80 8.16
N GLY A 179 47.63 -26.51 8.03
CA GLY A 179 46.89 -25.76 9.04
C GLY A 179 45.37 -26.00 9.04
N LEU A 180 44.82 -26.68 8.03
CA LEU A 180 43.40 -26.76 7.78
C LEU A 180 42.60 -27.42 8.90
N ASP A 181 43.04 -28.57 9.41
CA ASP A 181 42.36 -29.31 10.48
C ASP A 181 42.24 -28.53 11.75
N GLN A 182 43.29 -27.78 12.12
CA GLN A 182 43.27 -26.95 13.33
C GLN A 182 42.26 -25.80 13.19
N ARG A 183 42.21 -25.16 12.02
CA ARG A 183 41.23 -24.08 11.72
C ARG A 183 39.80 -24.59 11.78
N ILE A 184 39.53 -25.76 11.17
CA ILE A 184 38.19 -26.38 11.18
C ILE A 184 37.76 -26.69 12.61
N ARG A 185 38.62 -27.37 13.39
CA ARG A 185 38.35 -27.72 14.79
C ARG A 185 38.11 -26.50 15.67
N SER A 186 38.92 -25.47 15.54
CA SER A 186 38.79 -24.23 16.32
C SER A 186 37.47 -23.49 16.00
N ALA A 187 37.07 -23.49 14.74
CA ALA A 187 35.80 -22.88 14.32
C ALA A 187 34.60 -23.68 14.82
N THR A 188 34.59 -25.00 14.66
CA THR A 188 33.51 -25.89 15.12
C THR A 188 33.33 -25.78 16.66
N ASN A 189 34.42 -25.67 17.42
CA ASN A 189 34.34 -25.52 18.89
C ASN A 189 33.68 -24.18 19.29
N ARG A 190 33.91 -23.10 18.57
CA ARG A 190 33.26 -21.81 18.84
C ARG A 190 31.75 -21.90 18.58
N GLU A 191 31.33 -22.64 17.55
CA GLU A 191 29.93 -22.76 17.11
C GLU A 191 29.12 -23.76 17.95
N ARG A 192 29.75 -24.62 18.76
CA ARG A 192 29.06 -25.57 19.65
C ARG A 192 28.17 -24.94 20.71
N LYS A 193 28.40 -23.66 21.03
CA LYS A 193 27.59 -22.90 22.02
C LYS A 193 26.35 -22.25 21.40
N LEU A 194 26.20 -22.24 20.08
CA LEU A 194 25.12 -21.59 19.41
C LEU A 194 23.88 -22.49 19.38
N GLN A 195 22.70 -21.87 19.57
CA GLN A 195 21.42 -22.56 19.53
C GLN A 195 20.95 -22.68 18.06
N ARG A 196 21.14 -23.88 17.49
CA ARG A 196 20.71 -24.15 16.09
C ARG A 196 19.20 -24.31 15.98
N HIS A 197 18.65 -23.87 14.83
CA HIS A 197 17.24 -23.94 14.48
C HIS A 197 17.07 -24.22 12.97
N GLY A 198 15.83 -24.35 12.48
CA GLY A 198 15.53 -24.73 11.09
C GLY A 198 16.14 -23.80 10.03
N TYR A 199 16.34 -22.54 10.36
CA TYR A 199 16.96 -21.53 9.48
C TYR A 199 18.43 -21.22 9.86
N SER A 200 19.12 -22.10 10.55
CA SER A 200 20.55 -21.89 10.86
C SER A 200 21.45 -22.04 9.64
N ARG A 201 21.03 -22.74 8.59
CA ARG A 201 21.72 -22.85 7.31
C ARG A 201 21.50 -21.58 6.49
N LEU A 202 22.57 -21.04 5.88
CA LEU A 202 22.50 -19.77 5.16
C LEU A 202 21.52 -19.81 3.98
N LEU A 203 21.48 -20.93 3.24
CA LEU A 203 20.53 -21.10 2.12
C LEU A 203 19.07 -20.98 2.58
N ASP A 204 18.72 -21.63 3.68
CA ASP A 204 17.35 -21.60 4.21
C ASP A 204 17.01 -20.22 4.78
N LEU A 205 17.97 -19.59 5.47
CA LEU A 205 17.82 -18.24 6.00
C LEU A 205 17.62 -17.22 4.88
N GLU A 206 18.49 -17.24 3.85
CA GLU A 206 18.39 -16.30 2.74
C GLU A 206 17.11 -16.53 1.92
N ARG A 207 16.70 -17.79 1.69
CA ARG A 207 15.42 -18.10 1.04
C ARG A 207 14.25 -17.47 1.79
N LEU A 208 14.22 -17.63 3.13
CA LEU A 208 13.19 -17.02 3.97
C LEU A 208 13.20 -15.49 3.89
N LEU A 209 14.36 -14.85 4.00
CA LEU A 209 14.48 -13.39 3.93
C LEU A 209 14.08 -12.86 2.54
N HIS A 210 14.50 -13.52 1.48
CA HIS A 210 14.11 -13.17 0.11
C HIS A 210 12.60 -13.35 -0.12
N LEU A 211 12.00 -14.42 0.44
CA LEU A 211 10.55 -14.63 0.41
C LEU A 211 9.80 -13.49 1.12
N ILE A 212 10.21 -13.15 2.35
CA ILE A 212 9.60 -12.05 3.09
C ILE A 212 9.74 -10.75 2.30
N ARG A 213 10.91 -10.48 1.72
CA ARG A 213 11.13 -9.29 0.90
C ARG A 213 10.24 -9.26 -0.35
N LEU A 214 10.09 -10.38 -1.03
CA LEU A 214 9.20 -10.52 -2.19
C LEU A 214 7.75 -10.22 -1.80
N LEU A 215 7.23 -10.86 -0.75
CA LEU A 215 5.86 -10.68 -0.28
C LEU A 215 5.61 -9.29 0.31
N SER A 216 6.61 -8.66 0.94
CA SER A 216 6.48 -7.29 1.42
C SER A 216 6.42 -6.26 0.29
N THR A 217 6.94 -6.61 -0.88
CA THR A 217 6.89 -5.74 -2.07
C THR A 217 5.61 -5.98 -2.87
N TRP A 218 5.24 -7.22 -3.07
CA TRP A 218 4.05 -7.65 -3.80
C TRP A 218 3.18 -8.57 -2.93
N PRO A 219 2.40 -8.03 -1.97
CA PRO A 219 1.56 -8.84 -1.07
C PRO A 219 0.44 -9.59 -1.81
N ASP A 220 0.08 -9.14 -2.99
CA ASP A 220 -0.90 -9.71 -3.92
C ASP A 220 -0.31 -10.69 -4.94
N LEU A 221 0.93 -11.16 -4.74
CA LEU A 221 1.61 -12.09 -5.64
C LEU A 221 0.81 -13.39 -5.91
N ALA A 222 -0.03 -13.82 -4.97
CA ALA A 222 -0.91 -14.99 -5.13
C ALA A 222 -2.05 -14.73 -6.13
N ALA A 223 -2.51 -13.50 -6.25
CA ALA A 223 -3.58 -13.08 -7.14
C ALA A 223 -2.98 -12.46 -8.41
N THR A 224 -3.71 -12.57 -9.54
CA THR A 224 -3.34 -11.83 -10.76
C THR A 224 -3.93 -10.42 -10.65
N ASP A 225 -3.27 -9.54 -9.89
CA ASP A 225 -3.69 -8.15 -9.81
C ASP A 225 -3.22 -7.38 -11.05
N PRO A 226 -4.14 -6.83 -11.86
CA PRO A 226 -3.78 -6.09 -13.07
C PRO A 226 -2.85 -4.89 -12.82
N ALA A 227 -2.94 -4.26 -11.63
CA ALA A 227 -2.10 -3.11 -11.29
C ALA A 227 -0.63 -3.49 -11.11
N SER A 228 -0.35 -4.69 -10.60
CA SER A 228 1.01 -5.21 -10.39
C SER A 228 1.52 -6.03 -11.56
N ALA A 229 0.64 -6.42 -12.50
CA ALA A 229 0.99 -7.34 -13.59
C ALA A 229 2.14 -6.81 -14.44
N GLU A 230 2.10 -5.55 -14.85
CA GLU A 230 3.14 -4.94 -15.68
C GLU A 230 4.52 -4.94 -14.99
N GLU A 231 4.58 -4.62 -13.70
CA GLU A 231 5.82 -4.64 -12.92
C GLU A 231 6.37 -6.07 -12.78
N LEU A 232 5.49 -7.04 -12.55
CA LEU A 232 5.86 -8.46 -12.41
C LEU A 232 6.30 -9.07 -13.75
N GLU A 233 5.63 -8.74 -14.86
CA GLU A 233 5.99 -9.18 -16.21
C GLU A 233 7.33 -8.59 -16.67
N ALA A 234 7.68 -7.39 -16.22
CA ALA A 234 9.00 -6.81 -16.48
C ALA A 234 10.14 -7.61 -15.82
N ILE A 235 9.87 -8.32 -14.72
CA ILE A 235 10.84 -9.20 -14.05
C ILE A 235 10.87 -10.57 -14.70
N LEU A 236 9.67 -11.14 -14.94
CA LEU A 236 9.51 -12.51 -15.48
C LEU A 236 8.26 -12.61 -16.34
N SER A 237 8.45 -12.80 -17.65
CA SER A 237 7.38 -13.00 -18.62
C SER A 237 7.56 -14.34 -19.36
N PRO A 238 6.48 -15.14 -19.55
CA PRO A 238 5.13 -14.92 -19.03
C PRO A 238 5.07 -15.10 -17.50
N LEU A 239 4.02 -14.54 -16.87
CA LEU A 239 3.81 -14.71 -15.43
C LEU A 239 3.66 -16.20 -15.07
N PRO A 240 4.34 -16.66 -14.01
CA PRO A 240 4.29 -18.05 -13.60
C PRO A 240 2.89 -18.45 -13.14
N VAL A 241 2.48 -19.65 -13.52
CA VAL A 241 1.21 -20.27 -13.14
C VAL A 241 1.45 -21.20 -11.94
N GLY A 242 0.51 -21.29 -11.02
CA GLY A 242 0.59 -22.17 -9.85
C GLY A 242 0.16 -21.48 -8.57
N ASP A 243 0.41 -22.14 -7.43
CA ASP A 243 0.16 -21.56 -6.11
C ASP A 243 1.20 -20.46 -5.76
N LEU A 244 1.02 -19.83 -4.60
CA LEU A 244 1.94 -18.77 -4.14
C LEU A 244 3.40 -19.26 -4.07
N ALA A 245 3.63 -20.51 -3.65
CA ALA A 245 4.99 -21.04 -3.54
C ALA A 245 5.62 -21.28 -4.92
N ASP A 246 4.86 -21.76 -5.90
CA ASP A 246 5.34 -21.95 -7.26
C ASP A 246 5.70 -20.62 -7.92
N ARG A 247 4.85 -19.60 -7.75
CA ARG A 247 5.12 -18.23 -8.22
C ARG A 247 6.35 -17.64 -7.53
N ALA A 248 6.42 -17.72 -6.19
CA ALA A 248 7.56 -17.23 -5.42
C ALA A 248 8.85 -17.92 -5.86
N ALA A 249 8.84 -19.25 -6.09
CA ALA A 249 9.99 -20.00 -6.58
C ALA A 249 10.51 -19.45 -7.93
N ALA A 250 9.61 -19.20 -8.87
CA ALA A 250 9.98 -18.65 -10.16
C ALA A 250 10.61 -17.25 -10.05
N PHE A 251 10.01 -16.35 -9.26
CA PHE A 251 10.55 -15.00 -9.04
C PHE A 251 11.87 -15.03 -8.26
N LEU A 252 12.00 -15.81 -7.19
CA LEU A 252 13.25 -15.93 -6.44
C LEU A 252 14.36 -16.54 -7.28
N GLY A 253 14.05 -17.55 -8.10
CA GLY A 253 15.00 -18.11 -9.05
C GLY A 253 15.53 -17.08 -10.02
N ARG A 254 14.68 -16.21 -10.54
CA ARG A 254 15.05 -15.14 -11.48
C ARG A 254 15.83 -14.02 -10.82
N LEU A 255 15.42 -13.58 -9.62
CA LEU A 255 15.99 -12.42 -8.93
C LEU A 255 17.28 -12.74 -8.18
N HIS A 256 17.35 -13.91 -7.52
CA HIS A 256 18.41 -14.24 -6.57
C HIS A 256 19.21 -15.48 -6.95
N GLY A 257 18.67 -16.37 -7.79
CA GLY A 257 19.34 -17.55 -8.29
C GLY A 257 18.56 -18.86 -8.03
N ALA A 258 18.81 -19.83 -8.90
CA ALA A 258 18.06 -21.10 -8.94
C ALA A 258 18.09 -21.90 -7.63
N CYS A 259 19.12 -21.72 -6.78
CA CYS A 259 19.19 -22.39 -5.49
C CYS A 259 18.08 -21.98 -4.51
N PHE A 260 17.41 -20.85 -4.73
CA PHE A 260 16.27 -20.37 -3.93
C PHE A 260 14.90 -20.75 -4.52
N ALA A 261 14.86 -21.45 -5.66
CA ALA A 261 13.64 -21.76 -6.43
C ALA A 261 12.98 -23.09 -6.01
N ASP A 262 13.18 -23.55 -4.79
CA ASP A 262 12.55 -24.80 -4.29
C ASP A 262 11.14 -24.50 -3.75
N ALA A 263 10.12 -24.79 -4.58
CA ALA A 263 8.72 -24.56 -4.21
C ALA A 263 8.27 -25.39 -2.98
N SER A 264 8.83 -26.61 -2.78
CA SER A 264 8.51 -27.42 -1.61
C SER A 264 9.02 -26.80 -0.32
N ALA A 265 10.27 -26.31 -0.34
CA ALA A 265 10.85 -25.59 0.78
C ALA A 265 10.10 -24.27 1.04
N LEU A 266 9.70 -23.55 0.00
CA LEU A 266 8.92 -22.30 0.12
C LEU A 266 7.52 -22.52 0.69
N ARG A 267 6.85 -23.67 0.42
CA ARG A 267 5.59 -24.00 1.10
C ARG A 267 5.79 -24.15 2.61
N ASN A 268 6.90 -24.76 3.05
CA ASN A 268 7.23 -24.87 4.47
C ASN A 268 7.58 -23.49 5.08
N ASP A 269 8.28 -22.64 4.33
CA ASP A 269 8.58 -21.27 4.77
C ASP A 269 7.30 -20.43 4.93
N LEU A 270 6.35 -20.53 4.00
CA LEU A 270 5.05 -19.85 4.07
C LEU A 270 4.24 -20.34 5.28
N ALA A 271 4.18 -21.64 5.52
CA ALA A 271 3.49 -22.22 6.69
C ALA A 271 4.14 -21.73 8.00
N TRP A 272 5.47 -21.63 8.05
CA TRP A 272 6.17 -21.10 9.21
C TRP A 272 5.88 -19.60 9.43
N LEU A 273 5.85 -18.79 8.36
CA LEU A 273 5.48 -17.37 8.42
C LEU A 273 4.05 -17.17 8.93
N GLU A 274 3.11 -17.98 8.47
CA GLU A 274 1.72 -17.96 8.92
C GLU A 274 1.62 -18.34 10.42
N ALA A 275 2.24 -19.44 10.82
CA ALA A 275 2.24 -19.90 12.22
C ALA A 275 2.88 -18.88 13.19
N ASN A 276 3.82 -18.05 12.71
CA ASN A 276 4.44 -16.99 13.49
C ASN A 276 3.78 -15.61 13.31
N GLY A 277 2.62 -15.56 12.68
CA GLY A 277 1.80 -14.36 12.57
C GLY A 277 2.31 -13.30 11.59
N PHE A 278 3.23 -13.61 10.68
CA PHE A 278 3.69 -12.65 9.66
C PHE A 278 2.61 -12.27 8.66
N CYS A 279 1.68 -13.19 8.39
CA CYS A 279 0.57 -12.98 7.45
C CYS A 279 -0.71 -12.48 8.14
N SER A 280 -0.66 -12.18 9.45
CA SER A 280 -1.82 -11.68 10.20
C SER A 280 -2.09 -10.22 9.91
N ALA A 281 -3.37 -9.87 9.74
CA ALA A 281 -3.82 -8.47 9.66
C ALA A 281 -3.76 -7.74 11.02
N ILE A 282 -3.65 -8.47 12.12
CA ILE A 282 -3.57 -7.92 13.47
C ILE A 282 -2.15 -8.10 13.99
N PRO A 283 -1.50 -7.06 14.53
CA PRO A 283 -0.18 -7.18 15.12
C PRO A 283 -0.11 -8.29 16.17
N SER A 284 0.83 -9.21 16.01
CA SER A 284 1.01 -10.35 16.92
C SER A 284 2.05 -10.04 17.99
N THR A 285 1.67 -10.22 19.25
CA THR A 285 2.58 -10.16 20.42
C THR A 285 3.11 -11.53 20.84
N ALA A 286 2.74 -12.60 20.15
CA ALA A 286 3.24 -13.93 20.42
C ALA A 286 4.77 -14.03 20.16
N PRO A 287 5.52 -14.81 20.98
CA PRO A 287 6.93 -15.04 20.73
C PRO A 287 7.14 -15.76 19.40
N ILE A 288 8.23 -15.44 18.70
CA ILE A 288 8.64 -16.18 17.51
C ILE A 288 9.03 -17.61 17.92
N GLN A 289 8.38 -18.59 17.30
CA GLN A 289 8.71 -19.99 17.50
C GLN A 289 9.84 -20.38 16.53
N LEU A 290 10.91 -20.92 17.08
CA LEU A 290 11.98 -21.46 16.25
C LEU A 290 11.47 -22.68 15.46
N ALA A 291 11.72 -22.68 14.15
CA ALA A 291 11.51 -23.88 13.37
C ALA A 291 12.35 -25.03 13.92
N ALA A 292 11.78 -26.24 13.95
CA ALA A 292 12.55 -27.41 14.32
C ALA A 292 13.80 -27.51 13.42
N ALA A 293 14.96 -27.67 14.02
CA ALA A 293 16.17 -27.91 13.24
C ALA A 293 15.91 -29.14 12.37
N PRO A 294 16.18 -29.07 11.04
CA PRO A 294 16.05 -30.26 10.22
C PRO A 294 16.89 -31.37 10.88
N ARG A 295 16.32 -32.56 11.01
CA ARG A 295 17.11 -33.73 11.47
C ARG A 295 18.25 -33.87 10.49
N ALA A 296 19.42 -33.41 10.89
CA ALA A 296 20.58 -33.35 10.02
C ALA A 296 20.89 -34.76 9.55
N THR A 297 20.71 -35.03 8.28
CA THR A 297 21.22 -36.19 7.59
C THR A 297 22.75 -36.04 7.39
N GLY A 298 23.49 -35.66 8.45
CA GLY A 298 24.91 -35.46 8.42
C GLY A 298 25.36 -34.25 9.22
N PRO A 299 26.66 -34.15 9.56
CA PRO A 299 27.19 -32.96 10.21
C PRO A 299 27.02 -31.74 9.30
N ILE A 300 26.44 -30.65 9.82
CA ILE A 300 26.42 -29.36 9.13
C ILE A 300 27.87 -28.88 9.12
N HIS A 301 28.56 -29.10 8.01
CA HIS A 301 29.88 -28.54 7.77
C HIS A 301 29.71 -27.09 7.31
N GLY A 302 30.43 -26.18 7.94
CA GLY A 302 30.40 -24.76 7.63
C GLY A 302 30.05 -23.87 8.82
N GLY A 303 30.35 -22.59 8.68
CA GLY A 303 30.02 -21.58 9.68
C GLY A 303 28.54 -21.29 9.73
N LEU A 304 28.06 -20.78 10.85
CA LEU A 304 26.70 -20.25 10.96
C LEU A 304 26.68 -18.76 10.61
N PRO A 305 25.65 -18.30 9.87
CA PRO A 305 25.41 -16.88 9.72
C PRO A 305 25.03 -16.25 11.08
N PRO A 306 25.12 -14.92 11.24
CA PRO A 306 24.77 -14.26 12.51
C PRO A 306 23.37 -14.63 13.02
N MET A 307 22.39 -14.72 12.14
CA MET A 307 21.01 -15.15 12.46
C MET A 307 20.86 -16.69 12.56
N GLY A 308 21.93 -17.45 12.40
CA GLY A 308 21.92 -18.91 12.61
C GLY A 308 21.87 -19.29 14.09
N ASP A 309 22.05 -18.33 15.01
CA ASP A 309 21.86 -18.50 16.44
C ASP A 309 20.43 -18.11 16.84
N GLY A 310 19.74 -19.00 17.58
CA GLY A 310 18.34 -18.87 17.94
C GLY A 310 17.95 -17.52 18.56
N PRO A 311 18.66 -17.04 19.62
CA PRO A 311 18.33 -15.74 20.22
C PRO A 311 18.44 -14.56 19.25
N VAL A 312 19.44 -14.55 18.38
CA VAL A 312 19.60 -13.50 17.36
C VAL A 312 18.47 -13.58 16.33
N PHE A 313 18.16 -14.79 15.88
CA PHE A 313 17.07 -15.02 14.93
C PHE A 313 15.73 -14.55 15.48
N VAL A 314 15.35 -14.98 16.70
CA VAL A 314 14.09 -14.59 17.35
C VAL A 314 13.99 -13.06 17.45
N ARG A 315 15.04 -12.40 17.93
CA ARG A 315 15.09 -10.95 18.10
C ARG A 315 14.88 -10.21 16.77
N VAL A 316 15.61 -10.60 15.73
CA VAL A 316 15.54 -9.95 14.43
C VAL A 316 14.21 -10.25 13.73
N MET A 317 13.70 -11.48 13.82
CA MET A 317 12.41 -11.83 13.23
C MET A 317 11.23 -11.17 13.96
N THR A 318 11.32 -10.95 15.28
CA THR A 318 10.33 -10.16 16.03
C THR A 318 10.28 -8.72 15.52
N LEU A 319 11.44 -8.09 15.34
CA LEU A 319 11.52 -6.74 14.77
C LEU A 319 10.95 -6.71 13.35
N LEU A 320 11.35 -7.65 12.51
CA LEU A 320 10.90 -7.72 11.11
C LEU A 320 9.38 -7.90 11.02
N ARG A 321 8.80 -8.78 11.84
CA ARG A 321 7.35 -8.97 11.93
C ARG A 321 6.65 -7.68 12.36
N HIS A 322 7.14 -6.99 13.39
CA HIS A 322 6.59 -5.72 13.82
C HIS A 322 6.58 -4.69 12.68
N LEU A 323 7.70 -4.51 11.99
CA LEU A 323 7.83 -3.57 10.88
C LEU A 323 6.90 -3.89 9.67
N LEU A 324 6.54 -5.18 9.50
CA LEU A 324 5.59 -5.60 8.47
C LEU A 324 4.13 -5.38 8.89
N GLN A 325 3.81 -5.63 10.16
CA GLN A 325 2.44 -5.52 10.68
C GLN A 325 2.04 -4.10 11.06
N VAL A 326 3.01 -3.25 11.39
CA VAL A 326 2.80 -1.82 11.70
C VAL A 326 3.59 -0.99 10.68
N PRO A 327 3.13 -0.96 9.43
CA PRO A 327 3.80 -0.19 8.38
C PRO A 327 3.80 1.30 8.73
N PHE A 328 4.87 2.00 8.34
CA PHE A 328 5.06 3.42 8.62
C PHE A 328 5.14 3.79 10.11
N ASP A 329 5.55 2.83 10.98
CA ASP A 329 5.71 3.08 12.40
C ASP A 329 6.73 4.20 12.67
N ARG A 330 6.36 5.16 13.51
CA ARG A 330 7.21 6.27 13.89
C ARG A 330 6.91 6.77 15.31
N PRO A 331 7.88 7.44 15.96
CA PRO A 331 7.60 8.13 17.21
C PRO A 331 6.53 9.20 17.06
N ALA A 332 5.63 9.31 18.05
CA ALA A 332 4.57 10.33 18.07
C ALA A 332 5.13 11.75 18.12
N GLU A 333 6.23 11.94 18.87
CA GLU A 333 6.89 13.25 19.01
C GLU A 333 7.98 13.41 17.95
N ARG A 334 7.94 14.51 17.20
CA ARG A 334 9.01 14.88 16.27
C ARG A 334 10.34 15.06 17.02
N GLY A 335 11.35 14.31 16.61
CA GLY A 335 12.70 14.38 17.21
C GLY A 335 13.02 13.25 18.19
N SER A 336 12.08 12.38 18.53
CA SER A 336 12.32 11.17 19.32
C SER A 336 13.19 10.17 18.54
N ASN A 337 13.92 9.34 19.29
CA ASN A 337 14.81 8.34 18.70
C ASN A 337 14.01 7.13 18.19
N LEU A 338 14.04 6.89 16.86
CA LEU A 338 13.37 5.77 16.22
C LEU A 338 13.78 4.41 16.82
N HIS A 339 15.06 4.20 17.10
CA HIS A 339 15.52 2.91 17.65
C HIS A 339 14.94 2.65 19.04
N GLN A 340 14.84 3.68 19.86
CA GLN A 340 14.21 3.56 21.18
C GLN A 340 12.70 3.29 21.07
N HIS A 341 12.04 3.95 20.13
CA HIS A 341 10.62 3.70 19.82
C HIS A 341 10.38 2.24 19.41
N LEU A 342 11.16 1.70 18.47
CA LEU A 342 11.05 0.31 18.03
C LEU A 342 11.31 -0.71 19.13
N ILE A 343 12.24 -0.42 20.06
CA ILE A 343 12.48 -1.25 21.24
C ILE A 343 11.22 -1.25 22.12
N SER A 344 10.71 -0.06 22.49
CA SER A 344 9.51 0.05 23.33
C SER A 344 8.28 -0.61 22.70
N ALA A 345 8.12 -0.54 21.38
CA ALA A 345 7.04 -1.18 20.68
C ALA A 345 7.09 -2.73 20.70
N THR A 346 8.29 -3.30 20.92
CA THR A 346 8.50 -4.75 20.90
C THR A 346 8.92 -5.35 22.24
N GLU A 347 9.23 -4.54 23.27
CA GLU A 347 9.81 -4.98 24.54
C GLU A 347 8.97 -6.00 25.32
N THR A 348 7.65 -5.99 25.13
CA THR A 348 6.73 -6.94 25.76
C THR A 348 6.75 -8.33 25.13
N ILE A 349 7.38 -8.47 23.94
CA ILE A 349 7.43 -9.72 23.19
C ILE A 349 8.65 -10.54 23.68
N PRO A 350 8.46 -11.78 24.16
CA PRO A 350 9.59 -12.60 24.61
C PRO A 350 10.63 -12.83 23.51
N GLY A 351 11.89 -12.56 23.84
CA GLY A 351 13.02 -12.70 22.92
C GLY A 351 13.27 -11.48 22.02
N ALA A 352 12.54 -10.39 22.17
CA ALA A 352 12.81 -9.10 21.53
C ALA A 352 14.01 -8.38 22.19
N TYR A 353 14.24 -7.12 21.79
CA TYR A 353 15.29 -6.28 22.37
C TYR A 353 14.94 -5.86 23.79
N LEU A 354 15.95 -5.80 24.64
CA LEU A 354 15.81 -5.27 26.00
C LEU A 354 15.89 -3.73 25.99
N PRO A 355 15.27 -3.05 26.97
CA PRO A 355 15.41 -1.61 27.13
C PRO A 355 16.87 -1.17 27.13
N GLY A 356 17.21 -0.18 26.31
CA GLY A 356 18.59 0.32 26.20
C GLY A 356 19.46 -0.36 25.13
N GLU A 357 19.03 -1.45 24.48
CA GLU A 357 19.79 -2.14 23.43
C GLU A 357 19.77 -1.46 22.05
N THR A 358 19.70 -0.13 22.01
CA THR A 358 19.64 0.66 20.76
C THR A 358 20.82 0.41 19.83
N ALA A 359 22.03 0.18 20.39
CA ALA A 359 23.21 -0.12 19.60
C ALA A 359 23.12 -1.50 18.93
N THR A 360 22.54 -2.50 19.62
CA THR A 360 22.30 -3.84 19.08
C THR A 360 21.27 -3.79 17.97
N LEU A 361 20.14 -3.12 18.18
CA LEU A 361 19.09 -2.93 17.18
C LEU A 361 19.64 -2.21 15.94
N ARG A 362 20.37 -1.12 16.12
CA ARG A 362 21.00 -0.41 15.00
C ARG A 362 21.93 -1.31 14.20
N LYS A 363 22.78 -2.10 14.89
CA LYS A 363 23.67 -3.06 14.23
C LYS A 363 22.91 -4.13 13.45
N ASP A 364 21.80 -4.63 14.00
CA ASP A 364 20.97 -5.64 13.33
C ASP A 364 20.28 -5.05 12.10
N LEU A 365 19.74 -3.83 12.18
CA LEU A 365 19.19 -3.11 11.03
C LEU A 365 20.25 -2.91 9.92
N GLU A 366 21.42 -2.38 10.28
CA GLU A 366 22.47 -2.04 9.31
C GLU A 366 23.13 -3.28 8.71
N LYS A 367 23.43 -4.30 9.52
CA LYS A 367 24.26 -5.43 9.11
C LYS A 367 23.49 -6.69 8.74
N LEU A 368 22.28 -6.88 9.29
CA LEU A 368 21.49 -8.08 9.04
C LEU A 368 20.30 -7.82 8.12
N LEU A 369 19.60 -6.69 8.22
CA LEU A 369 18.41 -6.42 7.44
C LEU A 369 18.66 -5.60 6.16
N THR A 370 19.51 -4.57 6.27
CA THR A 370 19.84 -3.70 5.11
C THR A 370 20.39 -4.46 3.91
N PRO A 371 21.31 -5.46 4.05
CA PRO A 371 21.84 -6.20 2.90
C PRO A 371 20.78 -6.96 2.11
N TYR A 372 19.71 -7.41 2.78
CA TYR A 372 18.59 -8.12 2.13
C TYR A 372 17.49 -7.21 1.61
N GLY A 373 17.75 -5.90 1.56
CA GLY A 373 16.79 -4.92 1.03
C GLY A 373 15.74 -4.46 2.05
N PHE A 374 15.79 -4.90 3.31
CA PHE A 374 15.00 -4.36 4.41
C PHE A 374 15.63 -3.06 4.91
N ARG A 375 15.44 -2.00 4.15
CA ARG A 375 16.12 -0.73 4.35
C ARG A 375 15.11 0.40 4.28
N ASN A 376 15.17 1.29 5.25
CA ASN A 376 14.58 2.60 5.12
C ASN A 376 15.54 3.50 4.32
N ARG A 377 15.09 4.12 3.24
CA ARG A 377 15.94 5.03 2.44
C ARG A 377 16.34 6.28 3.21
N ASN A 378 15.52 6.66 4.17
CA ASN A 378 15.78 7.79 5.03
C ASN A 378 16.29 7.29 6.38
N ASP A 379 17.59 7.06 6.50
CA ASP A 379 18.24 6.54 7.72
C ASP A 379 18.26 7.53 8.90
N ASN A 380 17.45 8.58 8.84
CA ASN A 380 17.36 9.54 9.92
C ASN A 380 16.56 8.93 11.08
N VAL A 381 17.17 8.84 12.26
CA VAL A 381 16.55 8.33 13.50
C VAL A 381 15.32 9.14 13.97
N ARG A 382 15.02 10.24 13.31
CA ARG A 382 13.85 11.09 13.58
C ARG A 382 12.64 10.74 12.72
N HIS A 383 12.82 9.86 11.75
CA HIS A 383 11.77 9.41 10.83
C HIS A 383 11.34 7.99 11.19
N GLY A 384 10.18 7.58 10.71
CA GLY A 384 9.68 6.22 10.86
C GLY A 384 10.43 5.19 10.02
N TYR A 385 10.06 3.94 10.11
CA TYR A 385 10.60 2.83 9.34
C TYR A 385 9.50 2.15 8.53
N CYS A 386 9.76 1.87 7.25
CA CYS A 386 8.83 1.17 6.38
C CYS A 386 9.57 0.13 5.54
N LEU A 387 9.03 -1.08 5.49
CA LEU A 387 9.55 -2.18 4.67
C LEU A 387 8.73 -2.30 3.37
N GLY A 388 9.09 -1.47 2.40
CA GLY A 388 8.41 -1.50 1.09
C GLY A 388 6.92 -1.16 1.20
N ALA A 389 6.10 -1.88 0.46
CA ALA A 389 4.65 -1.69 0.41
C ALA A 389 3.91 -2.33 1.60
N ALA A 390 4.38 -3.45 2.11
CA ALA A 390 3.86 -4.25 3.24
C ALA A 390 2.36 -4.59 3.21
N VAL A 391 1.48 -3.62 2.94
CA VAL A 391 0.01 -3.75 2.93
C VAL A 391 -0.55 -3.86 1.51
N LEU A 392 -0.01 -3.08 0.59
CA LEU A 392 -0.42 -3.01 -0.82
C LEU A 392 0.81 -3.05 -1.72
N SER A 393 0.66 -3.47 -2.96
CA SER A 393 1.73 -3.36 -3.95
C SER A 393 2.10 -1.89 -4.21
N PRO A 394 3.32 -1.58 -4.71
CA PRO A 394 3.70 -0.21 -5.07
C PRO A 394 2.72 0.44 -6.05
N ALA A 395 2.18 -0.32 -7.02
CA ALA A 395 1.19 0.16 -7.96
C ALA A 395 -0.11 0.57 -7.25
N ARG A 396 -0.63 -0.28 -6.36
CA ARG A 396 -1.84 0.02 -5.59
C ARG A 396 -1.65 1.18 -4.62
N LEU A 397 -0.49 1.33 -4.00
CA LEU A 397 -0.20 2.50 -3.16
C LEU A 397 -0.19 3.80 -3.96
N ARG A 398 0.32 3.79 -5.20
CA ARG A 398 0.21 4.95 -6.11
C ARG A 398 -1.24 5.27 -6.48
N GLU A 399 -2.10 4.26 -6.70
CA GLU A 399 -3.53 4.49 -6.91
C GLU A 399 -4.20 5.12 -5.68
N VAL A 400 -3.92 4.62 -4.48
CA VAL A 400 -4.43 5.21 -3.21
C VAL A 400 -3.97 6.66 -3.06
N HIS A 401 -2.69 6.93 -3.30
CA HIS A 401 -2.13 8.28 -3.28
C HIS A 401 -2.88 9.21 -4.25
N ASN A 402 -3.10 8.78 -5.50
CA ASN A 402 -3.84 9.56 -6.49
C ASN A 402 -5.28 9.87 -6.04
N VAL A 403 -5.97 8.92 -5.41
CA VAL A 403 -7.32 9.14 -4.87
C VAL A 403 -7.29 10.17 -3.74
N VAL A 404 -6.35 10.06 -2.80
CA VAL A 404 -6.19 11.02 -1.69
C VAL A 404 -5.84 12.41 -2.21
N GLN A 405 -4.92 12.51 -3.17
CA GLN A 405 -4.53 13.77 -3.81
C GLN A 405 -5.72 14.45 -4.51
N GLN A 406 -6.52 13.68 -5.25
CA GLN A 406 -7.71 14.19 -5.90
C GLN A 406 -8.77 14.65 -4.88
N ALA A 407 -8.97 13.88 -3.81
CA ALA A 407 -9.90 14.25 -2.74
C ALA A 407 -9.44 15.53 -2.01
N ALA A 408 -8.17 15.63 -1.64
CA ALA A 408 -7.60 16.81 -1.01
C ALA A 408 -7.73 18.05 -1.90
N GLY A 409 -7.45 17.92 -3.20
CA GLY A 409 -7.59 19.03 -4.16
C GLY A 409 -9.03 19.46 -4.40
N ARG A 410 -9.98 18.51 -4.39
CA ARG A 410 -11.41 18.80 -4.62
C ARG A 410 -12.08 19.43 -3.41
N LEU A 411 -11.85 18.89 -2.23
CA LEU A 411 -12.58 19.26 -1.02
C LEU A 411 -11.98 20.50 -0.34
N ALA A 412 -10.75 20.89 -0.71
CA ALA A 412 -9.98 21.92 -0.03
C ALA A 412 -9.99 21.71 1.51
N ASP A 413 -9.98 20.44 1.93
CA ASP A 413 -10.03 20.04 3.32
C ASP A 413 -8.63 20.12 3.93
N PRO A 414 -8.40 20.91 4.99
CA PRO A 414 -7.11 20.99 5.66
C PRO A 414 -6.61 19.63 6.14
N SER A 415 -7.48 18.79 6.72
CA SER A 415 -7.11 17.46 7.21
C SER A 415 -6.65 16.54 6.07
N ALA A 416 -7.29 16.61 4.89
CA ALA A 416 -6.88 15.84 3.72
C ALA A 416 -5.53 16.32 3.15
N GLN A 417 -5.22 17.62 3.25
CA GLN A 417 -3.91 18.17 2.86
C GLN A 417 -2.80 17.70 3.80
N ASP A 418 -3.06 17.68 5.10
CA ASP A 418 -2.11 17.19 6.10
C ASP A 418 -1.87 15.68 5.91
N LEU A 419 -2.93 14.90 5.70
CA LEU A 419 -2.84 13.46 5.41
C LEU A 419 -2.06 13.18 4.12
N LEU A 420 -2.30 13.96 3.05
CA LEU A 420 -1.55 13.82 1.80
C LEU A 420 -0.05 14.09 2.02
N SER A 421 0.29 15.15 2.75
CA SER A 421 1.68 15.49 3.06
C SER A 421 2.36 14.40 3.90
N GLU A 422 1.65 13.80 4.86
CA GLU A 422 2.14 12.67 5.64
C GLU A 422 2.31 11.41 4.80
N LEU A 423 1.38 11.13 3.90
CA LEU A 423 1.47 9.99 2.98
C LEU A 423 2.67 10.15 2.03
N ASP A 424 2.89 11.35 1.45
CA ASP A 424 4.05 11.65 0.61
C ASP A 424 5.37 11.39 1.33
N GLU A 425 5.49 11.87 2.58
CA GLU A 425 6.67 11.64 3.40
C GLU A 425 6.91 10.13 3.62
N ARG A 426 5.87 9.38 3.96
CA ARG A 426 5.96 7.95 4.26
C ARG A 426 6.24 7.09 3.03
N LEU A 427 5.63 7.40 1.89
CA LEU A 427 5.93 6.74 0.62
C LEU A 427 7.38 7.01 0.20
N GLY A 428 7.88 8.23 0.45
CA GLY A 428 9.28 8.57 0.25
C GLY A 428 10.23 7.68 1.06
N TRP A 429 9.91 7.34 2.31
CA TRP A 429 10.71 6.40 3.12
C TRP A 429 10.75 5.00 2.50
N ALA A 430 9.62 4.53 1.97
CA ALA A 430 9.53 3.25 1.27
C ALA A 430 10.23 3.26 -0.10
N GLY A 431 10.60 4.45 -0.60
CA GLY A 431 11.19 4.65 -1.91
C GLY A 431 10.19 4.49 -3.04
N ILE A 432 8.92 4.66 -2.74
CA ILE A 432 7.83 4.69 -3.71
C ILE A 432 7.67 6.14 -4.13
N SER A 433 7.98 6.45 -5.39
CA SER A 433 7.72 7.79 -5.94
C SER A 433 6.25 7.91 -6.27
N ALA A 434 5.62 8.96 -5.76
CA ALA A 434 4.29 9.39 -6.14
C ALA A 434 4.34 10.34 -7.35
N ASP A 435 5.54 10.82 -7.72
CA ASP A 435 5.76 11.74 -8.83
C ASP A 435 5.64 11.04 -10.17
N GLY A 436 4.91 11.63 -11.10
CA GLY A 436 5.07 11.38 -12.52
C GLY A 436 3.91 10.81 -13.29
N LEU A 437 2.80 10.45 -12.68
CA LEU A 437 1.57 10.16 -13.44
C LEU A 437 0.66 11.38 -13.36
N PRO A 438 0.39 12.08 -14.48
CA PRO A 438 -0.64 13.11 -14.49
C PRO A 438 -1.95 12.46 -14.02
N PRO A 439 -2.73 13.13 -13.17
CA PRO A 439 -3.98 12.57 -12.67
C PRO A 439 -4.89 12.28 -13.88
N VAL A 440 -5.22 11.00 -14.07
CA VAL A 440 -6.14 10.57 -15.14
C VAL A 440 -7.52 11.21 -14.95
N ARG A 441 -7.86 11.58 -13.70
CA ARG A 441 -9.08 12.28 -13.35
C ARG A 441 -8.73 13.57 -12.62
N SER A 442 -9.07 14.71 -13.19
CA SER A 442 -8.98 16.00 -12.52
C SER A 442 -10.36 16.55 -12.21
N TYR A 443 -10.44 17.34 -11.14
CA TYR A 443 -11.66 18.06 -10.80
C TYR A 443 -11.40 19.55 -10.93
N ALA A 444 -12.24 20.25 -11.72
CA ALA A 444 -12.22 21.71 -11.72
C ALA A 444 -12.60 22.22 -10.32
N ARG A 445 -11.87 23.22 -9.84
CA ARG A 445 -12.19 23.87 -8.56
C ARG A 445 -13.58 24.50 -8.64
N HIS A 446 -14.52 23.99 -7.85
CA HIS A 446 -15.83 24.59 -7.65
C HIS A 446 -16.00 25.16 -6.22
N ALA A 447 -14.93 25.20 -5.42
CA ALA A 447 -15.00 25.80 -4.10
C ALA A 447 -15.13 27.32 -4.25
N VAL A 448 -16.29 27.85 -3.90
CA VAL A 448 -16.57 29.28 -3.87
C VAL A 448 -15.98 29.92 -2.59
N VAL A 449 -15.66 29.10 -1.59
CA VAL A 449 -15.13 29.56 -0.30
C VAL A 449 -13.65 29.23 -0.23
N ASP A 450 -12.81 30.26 -0.14
CA ASP A 450 -11.40 30.09 0.18
C ASP A 450 -11.26 29.80 1.68
N THR A 451 -10.80 28.59 2.00
CA THR A 451 -10.57 28.18 3.40
C THR A 451 -9.54 29.04 4.11
N GLN A 452 -8.66 29.74 3.37
CA GLN A 452 -7.70 30.70 3.94
C GLN A 452 -8.36 32.02 4.36
N LEU A 453 -9.53 32.35 3.80
CA LEU A 453 -10.34 33.51 4.19
C LEU A 453 -11.29 33.23 5.36
N VAL A 454 -11.44 31.95 5.74
CA VAL A 454 -12.18 31.58 6.94
C VAL A 454 -11.49 32.20 8.16
N ARG A 455 -12.29 32.78 9.03
CA ARG A 455 -11.83 33.47 10.28
C ARG A 455 -10.62 32.76 10.88
N ARG A 456 -9.54 33.51 11.08
CA ARG A 456 -8.31 33.06 11.73
C ARG A 456 -8.45 32.85 13.24
N ASP A 457 -9.67 32.89 13.75
CA ASP A 457 -9.98 32.62 15.16
C ASP A 457 -9.64 31.15 15.47
N SER A 458 -8.92 30.93 16.55
CA SER A 458 -8.54 29.60 17.01
C SER A 458 -9.74 28.72 17.43
N LEU A 459 -10.90 29.33 17.62
CA LEU A 459 -12.16 28.65 17.97
C LEU A 459 -13.03 28.33 16.75
N ALA A 460 -12.68 28.82 15.55
CA ALA A 460 -13.46 28.53 14.34
C ALA A 460 -13.57 27.01 14.10
N ALA A 461 -14.79 26.52 13.87
CA ALA A 461 -15.06 25.09 13.73
C ALA A 461 -14.26 24.40 12.63
N PRO A 462 -13.94 25.00 11.47
CA PRO A 462 -13.08 24.38 10.46
C PRO A 462 -11.68 24.02 10.98
N ARG A 463 -11.15 24.81 11.93
CA ARG A 463 -9.85 24.54 12.58
C ARG A 463 -9.93 23.56 13.73
N ARG A 464 -11.13 23.18 14.12
CA ARG A 464 -11.43 22.22 15.18
C ARG A 464 -12.29 21.06 14.68
N ALA A 465 -12.23 20.76 13.39
CA ALA A 465 -12.96 19.64 12.81
C ALA A 465 -12.69 18.32 13.55
N GLU A 466 -11.44 18.05 13.91
CA GLU A 466 -11.05 16.89 14.71
C GLU A 466 -11.75 16.81 16.07
N ALA A 467 -11.93 17.97 16.75
CA ALA A 467 -12.65 18.01 18.03
C ALA A 467 -14.15 17.77 17.86
N ILE A 468 -14.73 18.15 16.72
CA ILE A 468 -16.13 17.86 16.36
C ILE A 468 -16.27 16.37 16.01
N GLU A 469 -15.35 15.81 15.23
CA GLU A 469 -15.30 14.39 14.91
C GLU A 469 -15.17 13.53 16.18
N ALA A 470 -14.27 13.91 17.09
CA ALA A 470 -14.15 13.25 18.39
C ALA A 470 -15.48 13.31 19.18
N ALA A 471 -16.17 14.45 19.18
CA ALA A 471 -17.47 14.58 19.85
C ALA A 471 -18.55 13.70 19.20
N ILE A 472 -18.53 13.50 17.88
CA ILE A 472 -19.42 12.56 17.18
C ILE A 472 -19.12 11.12 17.62
N PHE A 473 -17.86 10.69 17.61
CA PHE A 473 -17.46 9.33 18.01
C PHE A 473 -17.75 9.06 19.50
N GLU A 474 -17.57 10.06 20.36
CA GLU A 474 -17.82 9.94 21.79
C GLU A 474 -19.27 10.14 22.17
N HIS A 475 -20.16 10.41 21.22
CA HIS A 475 -21.58 10.75 21.42
C HIS A 475 -21.77 11.92 22.40
N ARG A 476 -20.88 12.89 22.37
CA ARG A 476 -20.77 13.99 23.32
C ARG A 476 -21.49 15.23 22.80
N ARG A 477 -22.24 15.88 23.71
CA ARG A 477 -22.89 17.16 23.42
C ARG A 477 -21.85 18.27 23.32
N VAL A 478 -22.06 19.21 22.40
CA VAL A 478 -21.19 20.38 22.20
C VAL A 478 -21.99 21.67 22.24
N LEU A 479 -21.34 22.72 22.73
CA LEU A 479 -21.84 24.09 22.69
C LEU A 479 -21.14 24.83 21.57
N LEU A 480 -21.90 25.25 20.58
CA LEU A 480 -21.41 25.98 19.40
C LEU A 480 -21.89 27.43 19.46
N GLN A 481 -21.09 28.36 19.01
CA GLN A 481 -21.46 29.74 18.74
C GLN A 481 -21.73 29.87 17.24
N ARG A 482 -22.95 30.24 16.88
CA ARG A 482 -23.32 30.59 15.51
C ARG A 482 -23.05 32.08 15.27
N TYR A 483 -22.35 32.40 14.21
CA TYR A 483 -22.13 33.77 13.75
C TYR A 483 -23.10 34.15 12.64
N PRO A 484 -23.61 35.40 12.62
CA PRO A 484 -24.42 35.89 11.51
C PRO A 484 -23.54 35.94 10.27
N GLY A 485 -23.86 35.15 9.27
CA GLY A 485 -23.26 35.24 7.92
C GLY A 485 -24.13 36.08 7.02
N VAL A 486 -23.51 36.77 6.07
CA VAL A 486 -24.25 37.34 4.94
C VAL A 486 -24.81 36.15 4.14
N GLY A 487 -26.08 35.99 4.00
CA GLY A 487 -26.71 34.78 3.40
C GLY A 487 -27.13 33.72 4.42
N SER A 488 -27.37 34.08 5.69
CA SER A 488 -28.05 33.20 6.64
C SER A 488 -29.53 33.02 6.26
N PHE A 489 -30.06 31.82 6.48
CA PHE A 489 -31.51 31.61 6.41
C PHE A 489 -32.20 32.48 7.49
N ALA A 490 -33.37 33.04 7.15
CA ALA A 490 -34.10 33.93 8.03
C ALA A 490 -34.39 33.34 9.44
N ASP A 491 -34.47 32.02 9.52
CA ASP A 491 -34.78 31.25 10.72
C ASP A 491 -33.53 30.80 11.53
N SER A 492 -32.35 31.35 11.21
CA SER A 492 -31.10 30.98 11.87
C SER A 492 -30.47 32.17 12.61
N PRO A 493 -30.99 32.53 13.81
CA PRO A 493 -30.46 33.63 14.59
C PRO A 493 -29.02 33.37 15.07
N ALA A 494 -28.23 34.45 15.20
CA ALA A 494 -26.92 34.35 15.84
C ALA A 494 -27.11 33.97 17.33
N GLY A 495 -26.18 33.17 17.87
CA GLY A 495 -26.25 32.80 19.28
C GLY A 495 -25.63 31.45 19.60
N GLU A 496 -25.79 31.05 20.84
CA GLU A 496 -25.33 29.74 21.32
C GLU A 496 -26.30 28.63 20.89
N LEU A 497 -25.72 27.50 20.46
CA LEU A 497 -26.41 26.28 20.06
C LEU A 497 -25.90 25.12 20.88
N ARG A 498 -26.78 24.44 21.59
CA ARG A 498 -26.51 23.15 22.24
C ARG A 498 -26.93 22.05 21.29
N VAL A 499 -25.98 21.21 20.88
CA VAL A 499 -26.26 20.23 19.84
C VAL A 499 -25.57 18.88 20.10
N TRP A 500 -26.20 17.83 19.62
CA TRP A 500 -25.60 16.53 19.43
C TRP A 500 -25.09 16.46 18.00
N PRO A 501 -23.77 16.57 17.75
CA PRO A 501 -23.21 16.47 16.41
C PRO A 501 -23.42 15.06 15.88
N LEU A 502 -23.78 14.92 14.61
CA LEU A 502 -24.09 13.66 13.96
C LEU A 502 -23.14 13.32 12.83
N GLN A 503 -22.90 14.27 11.93
CA GLN A 503 -22.08 14.04 10.74
C GLN A 503 -21.50 15.33 10.17
N LEU A 504 -20.29 15.26 9.61
CA LEU A 504 -19.74 16.29 8.73
C LEU A 504 -19.98 15.90 7.27
N ILE A 505 -20.53 16.79 6.46
CA ILE A 505 -20.80 16.55 5.04
C ILE A 505 -20.32 17.71 4.20
N PHE A 506 -19.64 17.40 3.09
CA PHE A 506 -19.34 18.39 2.06
C PHE A 506 -20.49 18.47 1.07
N HIS A 507 -21.12 19.64 0.96
CA HIS A 507 -22.26 19.86 0.09
C HIS A 507 -22.09 21.14 -0.75
N ASN A 508 -22.16 20.99 -2.05
CA ASN A 508 -22.01 22.06 -3.05
C ASN A 508 -20.76 22.93 -2.86
N VAL A 509 -20.80 23.90 -1.95
CA VAL A 509 -19.79 24.97 -1.82
C VAL A 509 -18.95 24.89 -0.54
N GLY A 510 -19.22 23.96 0.37
CA GLY A 510 -18.50 23.92 1.63
C GLY A 510 -18.88 22.75 2.55
N TRP A 511 -18.22 22.72 3.69
CA TRP A 511 -18.49 21.77 4.76
C TRP A 511 -19.64 22.21 5.63
N TYR A 512 -20.50 21.28 6.00
CA TYR A 512 -21.63 21.44 6.89
C TYR A 512 -21.53 20.46 8.04
N LEU A 513 -21.94 20.92 9.22
CA LEU A 513 -22.23 20.05 10.35
C LEU A 513 -23.73 19.73 10.34
N LEU A 514 -24.04 18.43 10.35
CA LEU A 514 -25.38 17.92 10.60
C LEU A 514 -25.49 17.57 12.08
N PHE A 515 -26.51 18.04 12.75
CA PHE A 515 -26.67 17.91 14.19
C PHE A 515 -28.13 17.84 14.61
N GLU A 516 -28.38 17.29 15.79
CA GLU A 516 -29.67 17.32 16.48
C GLU A 516 -29.63 18.42 17.54
N GLU A 517 -30.62 19.32 17.54
CA GLU A 517 -30.72 20.37 18.51
C GLU A 517 -31.15 19.83 19.89
N ASP A 518 -30.50 20.33 20.96
CA ASP A 518 -30.79 19.98 22.37
C ASP A 518 -31.12 21.23 23.19
N GLN A 519 -31.87 22.16 22.60
CA GLN A 519 -32.41 23.31 23.32
C GLN A 519 -33.75 22.96 23.94
N VAL A 520 -33.97 23.44 25.20
CA VAL A 520 -35.25 23.25 25.88
C VAL A 520 -36.31 24.08 25.16
N GLY A 521 -37.28 23.42 24.50
CA GLY A 521 -38.36 24.08 23.79
C GLY A 521 -38.78 23.38 22.50
N ARG A 522 -39.31 24.14 21.53
CA ARG A 522 -39.87 23.59 20.28
C ARG A 522 -38.84 22.89 19.35
N GLU A 523 -37.58 23.19 19.54
CA GLU A 523 -36.52 22.76 18.62
C GLU A 523 -35.77 21.52 19.13
N GLN A 524 -36.06 21.05 20.37
CA GLN A 524 -35.36 19.87 20.90
C GLN A 524 -35.65 18.63 20.06
N GLY A 525 -34.57 17.99 19.59
CA GLY A 525 -34.64 16.80 18.73
C GLY A 525 -34.76 17.08 17.25
N LEU A 526 -34.83 18.35 16.84
CA LEU A 526 -34.82 18.73 15.41
C LEU A 526 -33.44 18.51 14.78
N ILE A 527 -33.40 17.89 13.62
CA ILE A 527 -32.15 17.72 12.86
C ILE A 527 -31.98 18.91 11.91
N ARG A 528 -30.82 19.54 11.99
CA ARG A 528 -30.45 20.68 11.15
C ARG A 528 -29.07 20.52 10.53
N SER A 529 -28.80 21.36 9.52
CA SER A 529 -27.50 21.56 8.93
C SER A 529 -27.05 23.01 9.09
N GLU A 530 -25.76 23.21 9.38
CA GLU A 530 -25.16 24.55 9.36
C GLU A 530 -23.77 24.49 8.74
N ARG A 531 -23.39 25.55 8.02
CA ARG A 531 -22.07 25.65 7.41
C ARG A 531 -21.00 25.73 8.51
N LEU A 532 -19.96 24.93 8.37
CA LEU A 532 -18.90 24.82 9.37
C LEU A 532 -18.14 26.15 9.56
N ASP A 533 -17.99 26.95 8.52
CA ASP A 533 -17.33 28.28 8.56
C ASP A 533 -18.14 29.35 9.30
N ARG A 534 -19.42 29.05 9.63
CA ARG A 534 -20.29 29.93 10.44
C ARG A 534 -20.37 29.52 11.89
N LEU A 535 -19.69 28.48 12.26
CA LEU A 535 -19.68 27.94 13.61
C LEU A 535 -18.33 28.15 14.29
N ALA A 536 -18.34 28.32 15.57
CA ALA A 536 -17.16 28.17 16.42
C ALA A 536 -17.49 27.30 17.63
N MET A 537 -16.52 26.52 18.08
CA MET A 537 -16.67 25.78 19.35
C MET A 537 -16.52 26.77 20.51
N ALA A 538 -17.60 27.02 21.24
CA ALA A 538 -17.57 27.88 22.41
C ALA A 538 -16.81 27.18 23.55
N ARG A 539 -17.15 25.94 23.85
CA ARG A 539 -16.47 25.03 24.80
C ARG A 539 -17.13 23.65 24.74
N ALA A 540 -16.50 22.65 25.36
CA ALA A 540 -17.20 21.41 25.67
C ALA A 540 -18.27 21.71 26.71
N ASP A 541 -19.51 21.26 26.47
CA ASP A 541 -20.64 21.46 27.38
C ASP A 541 -20.65 20.36 28.48
N GLY A 542 -19.58 20.33 29.29
CA GLY A 542 -19.35 19.24 30.21
C GLY A 542 -19.10 17.91 29.52
N ASP A 543 -19.10 16.82 30.26
CA ASP A 543 -18.93 15.46 29.78
C ASP A 543 -20.27 14.76 29.50
N LEU A 544 -21.31 15.54 29.10
CA LEU A 544 -22.63 14.97 28.84
C LEU A 544 -22.57 14.13 27.56
N ARG A 545 -22.77 12.82 27.70
CA ARG A 545 -22.81 11.84 26.63
C ARG A 545 -24.16 11.16 26.58
N ARG A 546 -24.65 10.86 25.39
CA ARG A 546 -25.82 10.01 25.22
C ARG A 546 -25.39 8.56 24.95
N ASN A 547 -26.26 7.62 25.24
CA ASN A 547 -25.96 6.21 24.98
C ASN A 547 -25.94 5.91 23.48
N GLN A 548 -25.34 4.76 23.11
CA GLN A 548 -25.17 4.34 21.73
C GLN A 548 -26.51 4.16 20.99
N GLU A 549 -27.54 3.67 21.69
CA GLU A 549 -28.86 3.45 21.10
C GLU A 549 -29.53 4.77 20.67
N GLN A 550 -29.48 5.78 21.53
CA GLN A 550 -29.99 7.13 21.24
C GLN A 550 -29.23 7.78 20.08
N HIS A 551 -27.90 7.62 20.05
CA HIS A 551 -27.08 8.14 18.94
C HIS A 551 -27.42 7.44 17.63
N ALA A 552 -27.48 6.12 17.62
CA ALA A 552 -27.83 5.33 16.44
C ALA A 552 -29.24 5.68 15.91
N ALA A 553 -30.21 5.89 16.81
CA ALA A 553 -31.57 6.32 16.42
C ALA A 553 -31.56 7.68 15.71
N ALA A 554 -30.73 8.63 16.18
CA ALA A 554 -30.60 9.95 15.53
C ALA A 554 -29.89 9.85 14.18
N ILE A 555 -28.84 9.04 14.05
CA ILE A 555 -28.15 8.77 12.77
C ILE A 555 -29.12 8.11 11.77
N ASN A 556 -29.84 7.06 12.17
CA ASN A 556 -30.85 6.43 11.31
C ASN A 556 -31.94 7.41 10.84
N ARG A 557 -32.33 8.35 11.70
CA ARG A 557 -33.26 9.41 11.32
C ARG A 557 -32.64 10.37 10.32
N LEU A 558 -31.40 10.80 10.55
CA LEU A 558 -30.64 11.65 9.62
C LEU A 558 -30.50 11.00 8.24
N GLU A 559 -30.11 9.74 8.18
CA GLU A 559 -29.95 9.00 6.91
C GLU A 559 -31.25 8.97 6.10
N ARG A 560 -32.39 8.75 6.76
CA ARG A 560 -33.70 8.80 6.09
C ARG A 560 -34.06 10.19 5.60
N LEU A 561 -33.78 11.22 6.40
CA LEU A 561 -34.02 12.61 5.96
C LEU A 561 -33.14 12.98 4.76
N LEU A 562 -31.84 12.62 4.79
CA LEU A 562 -30.95 12.83 3.64
C LEU A 562 -31.46 12.10 2.40
N HIS A 563 -31.85 10.85 2.54
CA HIS A 563 -32.38 10.04 1.43
C HIS A 563 -33.61 10.67 0.80
N HIS A 564 -34.60 11.06 1.59
CA HIS A 564 -35.86 11.58 1.06
C HIS A 564 -35.78 13.03 0.61
N SER A 565 -34.93 13.86 1.21
CA SER A 565 -34.81 15.28 0.84
C SER A 565 -33.99 15.52 -0.44
N GLY A 566 -33.07 14.60 -0.76
CA GLY A 566 -32.13 14.79 -1.88
C GLY A 566 -31.15 15.96 -1.67
N GLY A 567 -31.07 16.49 -0.45
CA GLY A 567 -30.24 17.60 -0.04
C GLY A 567 -30.08 17.64 1.48
N ILE A 568 -29.44 18.69 2.01
CA ILE A 568 -29.11 18.85 3.44
C ILE A 568 -30.06 19.79 4.19
N PHE A 569 -31.13 20.27 3.58
CA PHE A 569 -32.15 21.11 4.19
C PHE A 569 -33.34 20.24 4.61
N PHE A 570 -33.71 20.28 5.89
CA PHE A 570 -34.73 19.42 6.50
C PHE A 570 -35.93 20.17 7.09
N GLY A 571 -36.08 21.46 6.75
CA GLY A 571 -37.15 22.29 7.31
C GLY A 571 -36.94 22.60 8.80
N SER A 572 -37.99 23.16 9.41
CA SER A 572 -37.99 23.61 10.83
C SER A 572 -39.10 22.99 11.67
N ASP A 573 -39.77 21.95 11.16
CA ASP A 573 -40.89 21.29 11.82
C ASP A 573 -40.50 19.85 12.20
N LEU A 574 -40.41 19.59 13.49
CA LEU A 574 -40.02 18.29 14.04
C LEU A 574 -41.04 17.19 13.70
N GLU A 575 -42.36 17.49 13.73
CA GLU A 575 -43.38 16.49 13.45
C GLU A 575 -43.32 16.04 12.00
N GLN A 576 -43.08 16.98 11.07
CA GLN A 576 -42.84 16.66 9.67
C GLN A 576 -41.58 15.83 9.48
N GLN A 577 -40.47 16.19 10.14
CA GLN A 577 -39.24 15.39 10.09
C GLN A 577 -39.48 13.95 10.56
N LEU A 578 -40.17 13.77 11.69
CA LEU A 578 -40.49 12.45 12.23
C LEU A 578 -41.46 11.67 11.35
N ALA A 579 -42.36 12.32 10.64
CA ALA A 579 -43.26 11.67 9.71
C ALA A 579 -42.52 11.18 8.45
N VAL A 580 -41.66 12.02 7.87
CA VAL A 580 -40.82 11.66 6.69
C VAL A 580 -39.79 10.60 7.04
N ALA A 581 -39.17 10.66 8.22
CA ALA A 581 -38.20 9.67 8.68
C ALA A 581 -38.84 8.39 9.24
N SER A 582 -40.17 8.26 9.22
CA SER A 582 -40.88 7.09 9.75
C SER A 582 -40.49 5.79 9.02
N SER A 583 -40.41 4.68 9.74
CA SER A 583 -40.25 3.34 9.17
C SER A 583 -41.52 2.87 8.43
N SER A 584 -42.71 3.41 8.80
CA SER A 584 -43.98 3.11 8.16
C SER A 584 -44.06 3.78 6.79
N ALA A 585 -44.14 2.98 5.72
CA ALA A 585 -44.30 3.47 4.35
C ALA A 585 -45.58 4.32 4.17
N GLN A 586 -46.68 3.93 4.85
CA GLN A 586 -47.94 4.66 4.81
C GLN A 586 -47.83 6.05 5.46
N ARG A 587 -47.22 6.14 6.65
CA ARG A 587 -47.03 7.43 7.36
C ARG A 587 -46.10 8.34 6.55
N ARG A 588 -45.06 7.77 5.95
CA ARG A 588 -44.11 8.49 5.10
C ARG A 588 -44.77 9.05 3.85
N SER A 589 -45.52 8.21 3.13
CA SER A 589 -46.23 8.62 1.91
C SER A 589 -47.25 9.72 2.16
N GLN A 590 -47.89 9.75 3.33
CA GLN A 590 -48.83 10.83 3.73
C GLN A 590 -48.13 12.16 4.04
N ALA A 591 -46.83 12.11 4.37
CA ALA A 591 -46.05 13.29 4.71
C ALA A 591 -45.36 13.92 3.47
N LEU A 592 -45.35 13.24 2.33
CA LEU A 592 -44.71 13.72 1.13
C LEU A 592 -45.69 14.55 0.27
N VAL A 593 -45.16 15.49 -0.47
CA VAL A 593 -45.90 16.35 -1.42
C VAL A 593 -45.43 15.97 -2.83
N THR A 594 -46.40 15.78 -3.73
CA THR A 594 -46.13 15.49 -5.13
C THR A 594 -45.77 16.77 -5.87
N LEU A 595 -44.56 16.83 -6.41
CA LEU A 595 -44.14 17.79 -7.42
C LEU A 595 -44.42 17.18 -8.79
N ARG A 596 -45.32 17.82 -9.56
CA ARG A 596 -45.65 17.42 -10.95
C ARG A 596 -45.27 18.50 -11.94
N PHE A 597 -44.57 18.10 -12.97
CA PHE A 597 -44.21 18.98 -14.08
C PHE A 597 -44.14 18.19 -15.38
N CYS A 598 -44.39 18.90 -16.50
CA CYS A 598 -44.30 18.34 -17.84
C CYS A 598 -43.04 18.84 -18.54
N CYS A 599 -42.38 17.96 -19.28
CA CYS A 599 -41.13 18.23 -19.97
C CYS A 599 -41.24 18.25 -21.47
N SER A 600 -40.47 19.12 -22.11
CA SER A 600 -40.15 19.00 -23.51
C SER A 600 -39.31 17.75 -23.80
N PRO A 601 -39.23 17.25 -25.04
CA PRO A 601 -38.48 16.04 -25.36
C PRO A 601 -37.01 16.08 -24.89
N TRP A 602 -36.30 17.21 -25.06
CA TRP A 602 -34.92 17.35 -24.67
C TRP A 602 -34.76 17.39 -23.14
N ALA A 603 -35.61 18.14 -22.42
CA ALA A 603 -35.55 18.20 -20.97
C ALA A 603 -35.85 16.85 -20.33
N PHE A 604 -36.82 16.10 -20.89
CA PHE A 604 -37.15 14.78 -20.41
C PHE A 604 -36.00 13.79 -20.56
N ALA A 605 -35.24 13.85 -21.65
CA ALA A 605 -34.06 13.00 -21.85
C ALA A 605 -33.03 13.23 -20.76
N PHE A 606 -32.69 14.49 -20.45
CA PHE A 606 -31.74 14.82 -19.35
C PHE A 606 -32.27 14.43 -17.97
N ILE A 607 -33.53 14.67 -17.68
CA ILE A 607 -34.13 14.35 -16.37
C ILE A 607 -34.14 12.85 -16.14
N ARG A 608 -34.53 12.08 -17.16
CA ARG A 608 -34.57 10.62 -17.11
C ARG A 608 -33.19 10.00 -16.88
N GLU A 609 -32.15 10.53 -17.53
CA GLU A 609 -30.78 10.04 -17.38
C GLU A 609 -30.10 10.51 -16.08
N GLY A 610 -30.40 11.72 -15.61
CA GLY A 610 -29.72 12.40 -14.52
C GLY A 610 -30.40 12.32 -13.16
N LEU A 611 -31.58 11.67 -13.05
CA LEU A 611 -32.34 11.69 -11.80
C LEU A 611 -31.85 10.68 -10.78
N GLN A 612 -30.67 10.92 -10.22
CA GLN A 612 -30.14 10.16 -9.07
C GLN A 612 -30.19 10.95 -7.76
N ARG A 613 -30.63 12.22 -7.81
CA ARG A 613 -30.64 13.11 -6.63
C ARG A 613 -31.78 12.80 -5.68
N TYR A 614 -32.92 12.41 -6.19
CA TYR A 614 -34.12 12.09 -5.42
C TYR A 614 -34.40 10.60 -5.43
N PRO A 615 -35.11 10.06 -4.41
CA PRO A 615 -35.41 8.63 -4.35
C PRO A 615 -36.15 8.16 -5.60
N ILE A 616 -35.57 7.22 -6.31
CA ILE A 616 -36.11 6.73 -7.57
C ILE A 616 -37.45 6.00 -7.37
N GLU A 617 -37.65 5.41 -6.20
CA GLU A 617 -38.91 4.77 -5.80
C GLU A 617 -40.08 5.73 -5.64
N HIS A 618 -39.81 7.03 -5.46
CA HIS A 618 -40.80 8.12 -5.39
C HIS A 618 -40.92 8.89 -6.69
N THR A 619 -40.29 8.40 -7.76
CA THR A 619 -40.30 9.04 -9.08
C THR A 619 -41.14 8.25 -10.04
N ARG A 620 -42.04 8.94 -10.77
CA ARG A 620 -42.87 8.38 -11.84
C ARG A 620 -42.60 9.12 -13.13
N PHE A 621 -42.34 8.38 -14.18
CA PHE A 621 -42.08 8.93 -15.52
C PHE A 621 -43.25 8.70 -16.49
N SER A 622 -43.31 9.53 -17.52
CA SER A 622 -44.17 9.33 -18.66
C SER A 622 -43.83 8.07 -19.44
N LYS A 623 -44.83 7.42 -19.99
CA LYS A 623 -44.68 6.43 -21.07
C LYS A 623 -44.14 7.10 -22.35
N PRO A 624 -43.47 6.34 -23.23
CA PRO A 624 -43.04 6.85 -24.54
C PRO A 624 -44.21 7.18 -25.47
N LEU A 625 -44.05 8.22 -26.31
CA LEU A 625 -44.97 8.52 -27.38
C LEU A 625 -44.84 7.57 -28.57
N SER A 626 -43.64 7.01 -28.79
CA SER A 626 -43.36 6.01 -29.82
C SER A 626 -42.50 4.89 -29.27
N SER A 627 -42.56 3.70 -29.87
CA SER A 627 -41.86 2.52 -29.43
C SER A 627 -40.37 2.49 -29.82
N ASP A 628 -39.89 3.39 -30.67
CA ASP A 628 -38.55 3.32 -31.23
C ASP A 628 -37.51 3.93 -30.29
N SER A 629 -36.45 3.15 -29.97
CA SER A 629 -35.24 3.54 -29.19
C SER A 629 -35.51 4.17 -27.82
N TRP A 630 -36.52 3.71 -27.12
CA TRP A 630 -36.84 4.21 -25.78
C TRP A 630 -36.01 3.54 -24.70
N TRP A 631 -35.25 4.35 -23.93
CA TRP A 631 -34.56 3.85 -22.76
C TRP A 631 -35.48 3.87 -21.53
N HIS A 632 -35.64 2.72 -20.87
CA HIS A 632 -36.40 2.60 -19.63
C HIS A 632 -35.46 2.60 -18.42
N HIS A 633 -35.77 3.44 -17.42
CA HIS A 633 -35.06 3.38 -16.16
C HIS A 633 -35.43 2.08 -15.44
N PRO A 634 -34.44 1.23 -15.03
CA PRO A 634 -34.73 -0.12 -14.51
C PRO A 634 -35.51 -0.12 -13.18
N LYS A 635 -35.45 0.98 -12.41
CA LYS A 635 -36.09 1.11 -11.09
C LYS A 635 -37.24 2.10 -11.02
N ALA A 636 -37.35 3.02 -11.94
CA ALA A 636 -38.43 4.02 -11.96
C ALA A 636 -39.58 3.61 -12.89
N PRO A 637 -40.81 3.60 -12.41
CA PRO A 637 -41.94 3.22 -13.26
C PRO A 637 -42.28 4.25 -14.32
N HIS A 638 -42.45 3.82 -15.55
CA HIS A 638 -42.99 4.60 -16.67
C HIS A 638 -44.51 4.37 -16.74
N VAL A 639 -45.25 5.06 -15.89
CA VAL A 639 -46.67 4.79 -15.66
C VAL A 639 -47.56 5.98 -16.00
N LEU A 640 -47.01 7.20 -16.19
CA LEU A 640 -47.79 8.38 -16.49
C LEU A 640 -48.15 8.42 -17.98
N GLU A 641 -49.37 8.80 -18.28
CA GLU A 641 -49.80 8.92 -19.68
C GLU A 641 -49.21 10.20 -20.27
N PRO A 642 -48.56 10.11 -21.44
CA PRO A 642 -48.00 11.27 -22.11
C PRO A 642 -49.14 12.17 -22.68
N GLY A 643 -48.80 13.45 -22.82
CA GLY A 643 -49.66 14.39 -23.58
C GLY A 643 -49.66 14.08 -25.06
N ALA A 644 -50.39 14.93 -25.82
CA ALA A 644 -50.41 14.79 -27.28
C ALA A 644 -49.02 14.95 -27.89
N ALA A 645 -48.72 14.23 -28.95
CA ALA A 645 -47.37 14.21 -29.57
C ALA A 645 -46.96 15.59 -30.15
N ASP A 646 -47.94 16.45 -30.46
CA ASP A 646 -47.74 17.83 -30.93
C ASP A 646 -47.63 18.85 -29.79
N ALA A 647 -47.82 18.44 -28.53
CA ALA A 647 -47.67 19.32 -27.37
C ALA A 647 -46.17 19.67 -27.13
N SER A 648 -45.90 20.91 -26.76
CA SER A 648 -44.54 21.37 -26.46
C SER A 648 -43.91 20.66 -25.25
N HIS A 649 -44.73 20.15 -24.33
CA HIS A 649 -44.30 19.47 -23.08
C HIS A 649 -45.10 18.16 -22.89
N PRO A 650 -44.85 17.14 -23.72
CA PRO A 650 -45.69 15.94 -23.71
C PRO A 650 -45.36 14.95 -22.57
N TYR A 651 -44.25 15.11 -21.84
CA TYR A 651 -43.77 14.12 -20.90
C TYR A 651 -43.94 14.57 -19.44
N PRO A 652 -45.00 14.14 -18.73
CA PRO A 652 -45.14 14.37 -17.30
C PRO A 652 -44.13 13.59 -16.48
N VAL A 653 -43.69 14.21 -15.40
CA VAL A 653 -42.83 13.63 -14.34
C VAL A 653 -43.44 13.99 -13.00
N GLU A 654 -43.48 13.03 -12.09
CA GLU A 654 -43.89 13.22 -10.70
C GLU A 654 -42.81 12.78 -9.74
N LEU A 655 -42.56 13.61 -8.72
CA LEU A 655 -41.63 13.38 -7.61
C LEU A 655 -42.39 13.57 -6.30
N ASP A 656 -42.39 12.56 -5.44
CA ASP A 656 -42.91 12.68 -4.08
C ASP A 656 -41.79 13.10 -3.14
N LEU A 657 -41.82 14.33 -2.67
CA LEU A 657 -40.75 14.99 -1.92
C LEU A 657 -41.22 15.51 -0.56
N PRO A 658 -40.36 15.69 0.44
CA PRO A 658 -40.71 16.34 1.68
C PRO A 658 -41.26 17.76 1.45
N PRO A 659 -42.20 18.23 2.30
CA PRO A 659 -42.81 19.57 2.16
C PRO A 659 -41.76 20.69 2.12
N TRP A 660 -40.72 20.61 2.97
CA TRP A 660 -39.65 21.61 2.99
C TRP A 660 -38.78 21.62 1.76
N THR A 661 -38.58 20.45 1.09
CA THR A 661 -37.85 20.38 -0.15
C THR A 661 -38.58 21.15 -1.23
N VAL A 662 -39.90 20.94 -1.37
CA VAL A 662 -40.72 21.64 -2.33
C VAL A 662 -40.90 23.13 -1.99
N ALA A 663 -41.03 23.45 -0.71
CA ALA A 663 -41.33 24.82 -0.26
C ALA A 663 -40.08 25.74 -0.23
N ALA A 664 -38.88 25.25 0.09
CA ALA A 664 -37.77 26.14 0.39
C ALA A 664 -36.38 25.66 -0.02
N ASP A 665 -36.21 24.43 -0.54
CA ASP A 665 -34.90 23.91 -0.92
C ASP A 665 -34.34 24.66 -2.16
N ILE A 666 -33.15 25.26 -1.97
CA ILE A 666 -32.47 26.05 -3.00
C ILE A 666 -31.96 25.13 -4.13
N ASP A 667 -31.56 23.94 -3.78
CA ASP A 667 -30.97 22.98 -4.70
C ASP A 667 -32.03 22.44 -5.68
N LEU A 668 -33.25 22.15 -5.19
CA LEU A 668 -34.37 21.77 -6.04
C LEU A 668 -34.67 22.89 -7.03
N ARG A 669 -34.71 24.12 -6.56
CA ARG A 669 -34.98 25.28 -7.41
C ARG A 669 -33.89 25.49 -8.46
N SER A 670 -32.64 25.43 -8.05
CA SER A 670 -31.49 25.59 -8.96
C SER A 670 -31.51 24.53 -10.06
N TRP A 671 -31.79 23.28 -9.68
CA TRP A 671 -31.90 22.20 -10.66
C TRP A 671 -33.09 22.31 -11.56
N LEU A 672 -34.29 22.53 -11.01
CA LEU A 672 -35.53 22.53 -11.76
C LEU A 672 -35.62 23.77 -12.69
N PHE A 673 -35.29 24.96 -12.17
CA PHE A 673 -35.40 26.21 -12.93
C PHE A 673 -34.31 26.37 -14.00
N ALA A 674 -33.20 25.59 -13.90
CA ALA A 674 -32.18 25.55 -14.93
C ALA A 674 -32.73 25.05 -16.31
N PHE A 675 -33.82 24.28 -16.31
CA PHE A 675 -34.46 23.84 -17.56
C PHE A 675 -35.24 24.95 -18.24
N GLY A 676 -35.52 26.09 -17.57
CA GLY A 676 -36.20 27.24 -18.14
C GLY A 676 -37.51 26.86 -18.86
N GLY A 677 -37.64 27.20 -20.13
CA GLY A 677 -38.77 26.85 -20.95
C GLY A 677 -38.90 25.38 -21.37
N GLY A 678 -37.96 24.53 -20.97
CA GLY A 678 -38.01 23.08 -21.20
C GLY A 678 -38.94 22.31 -20.24
N ILE A 679 -39.42 22.96 -19.17
CA ILE A 679 -40.38 22.39 -18.24
C ILE A 679 -41.60 23.30 -18.03
N ARG A 680 -42.70 22.68 -17.67
CA ARG A 680 -43.94 23.34 -17.24
C ARG A 680 -44.39 22.74 -15.92
N ILE A 681 -44.27 23.49 -14.82
CA ILE A 681 -44.69 23.04 -13.49
C ILE A 681 -46.20 23.07 -13.43
N GLU A 682 -46.82 21.97 -13.00
CA GLU A 682 -48.27 21.83 -12.82
C GLU A 682 -48.65 21.91 -11.33
N GLN A 683 -47.87 21.29 -10.47
CA GLN A 683 -48.09 21.26 -9.03
C GLN A 683 -46.74 21.26 -8.25
N PRO A 684 -46.65 21.94 -7.12
CA PRO A 684 -47.64 22.85 -6.55
C PRO A 684 -47.65 24.22 -7.28
N ASP A 685 -48.78 24.90 -7.25
CA ASP A 685 -48.96 26.21 -7.91
C ASP A 685 -47.97 27.27 -7.37
N ALA A 686 -47.68 27.24 -6.06
CA ALA A 686 -46.71 28.16 -5.45
C ALA A 686 -45.33 28.10 -6.12
N LEU A 687 -44.83 26.92 -6.47
CA LEU A 687 -43.54 26.75 -7.13
C LEU A 687 -43.59 27.23 -8.59
N ARG A 688 -44.73 27.03 -9.27
CA ARG A 688 -44.97 27.56 -10.60
C ARG A 688 -44.95 29.09 -10.62
N GLN A 689 -45.63 29.72 -9.67
CA GLN A 689 -45.65 31.18 -9.55
C GLN A 689 -44.26 31.74 -9.25
N GLU A 690 -43.49 31.08 -8.41
CA GLU A 690 -42.09 31.46 -8.13
C GLU A 690 -41.23 31.42 -9.40
N LEU A 691 -41.36 30.37 -10.24
CA LEU A 691 -40.62 30.29 -11.50
C LEU A 691 -41.03 31.46 -12.44
N LEU A 692 -42.35 31.73 -12.59
CA LEU A 692 -42.83 32.81 -13.41
C LEU A 692 -42.31 34.18 -12.91
N GLN A 693 -42.36 34.42 -11.64
CA GLN A 693 -41.85 35.65 -11.03
C GLN A 693 -40.35 35.82 -11.30
N ARG A 694 -39.54 34.79 -11.11
CA ARG A 694 -38.10 34.85 -11.41
C ARG A 694 -37.80 35.11 -12.87
N CYS A 695 -38.57 34.50 -13.79
CA CYS A 695 -38.46 34.77 -15.22
C CYS A 695 -38.77 36.25 -15.53
N GLN A 696 -39.83 36.83 -14.94
CA GLN A 696 -40.19 38.23 -15.10
C GLN A 696 -39.09 39.17 -14.55
N GLU A 697 -38.57 38.88 -13.35
CA GLU A 697 -37.46 39.62 -12.75
C GLU A 697 -36.21 39.57 -13.65
N ALA A 698 -35.90 38.39 -14.17
CA ALA A 698 -34.75 38.23 -15.09
C ALA A 698 -34.94 39.01 -16.41
N ILE A 699 -36.15 39.00 -16.98
CA ILE A 699 -36.47 39.76 -18.18
C ILE A 699 -36.34 41.26 -17.91
N ALA A 700 -36.87 41.73 -16.80
CA ALA A 700 -36.80 43.16 -16.40
C ALA A 700 -35.37 43.62 -16.17
N ALA A 701 -34.57 42.81 -15.44
CA ALA A 701 -33.15 43.10 -15.15
C ALA A 701 -32.26 43.15 -16.39
N ASN A 702 -32.63 42.44 -17.46
CA ASN A 702 -31.87 42.39 -18.72
C ASN A 702 -32.49 43.26 -19.84
N GLY A 703 -33.36 44.23 -19.50
CA GLY A 703 -33.88 45.21 -20.44
C GLY A 703 -35.00 44.70 -21.32
N GLY A 704 -35.69 43.61 -20.98
CA GLY A 704 -36.90 43.14 -21.64
C GLY A 704 -38.13 44.02 -21.33
N PRO A 705 -39.23 43.92 -22.07
CA PRO A 705 -40.44 44.70 -21.84
C PRO A 705 -41.04 44.36 -20.46
N ALA A 706 -41.28 45.40 -19.63
CA ALA A 706 -41.94 45.21 -18.33
C ALA A 706 -43.38 44.72 -18.53
N SER A 707 -43.76 43.64 -17.83
CA SER A 707 -45.16 43.15 -17.79
C SER A 707 -46.04 44.17 -17.06
N PRO A 708 -47.21 44.48 -17.56
CA PRO A 708 -48.06 45.56 -17.01
C PRO A 708 -48.72 45.26 -15.64
N ALA A 709 -48.34 44.25 -14.95
CA ALA A 709 -49.08 43.78 -13.75
C ALA A 709 -48.31 43.85 -12.43
N SER A 710 -47.39 44.82 -12.22
CA SER A 710 -46.69 44.94 -10.94
C SER A 710 -46.63 46.36 -10.39
N ALA A 711 -47.82 46.95 -10.17
CA ALA A 711 -47.93 48.19 -9.40
C ALA A 711 -48.79 48.02 -8.17
N ALA A 712 -48.45 47.11 -7.28
CA ALA A 712 -48.89 47.09 -5.85
C ALA A 712 -48.35 45.83 -5.14
N GLY A 713 -47.38 46.00 -4.27
CA GLY A 713 -46.99 44.95 -3.33
C GLY A 713 -45.61 45.20 -2.78
N GLN A 714 -45.49 45.38 -1.50
CA GLN A 714 -44.22 45.44 -0.77
C GLN A 714 -43.38 44.15 -1.03
N PRO A 715 -42.06 44.24 -1.22
CA PRO A 715 -41.24 43.06 -1.45
C PRO A 715 -41.35 42.10 -0.27
N SER A 716 -41.71 40.84 -0.54
CA SER A 716 -41.74 39.81 0.45
C SER A 716 -40.32 39.61 1.01
N GLN A 717 -40.17 39.20 2.27
CA GLN A 717 -38.89 38.92 2.93
C GLN A 717 -38.01 37.95 2.09
N ARG A 718 -38.61 37.14 1.20
CA ARG A 718 -37.92 36.22 0.29
C ARG A 718 -37.21 36.93 -0.88
N THR A 719 -37.75 38.02 -1.38
CA THR A 719 -37.14 38.84 -2.44
C THR A 719 -35.88 39.55 -1.91
N ALA A 720 -35.87 39.93 -0.65
CA ALA A 720 -34.71 40.54 0.01
C ALA A 720 -33.53 39.54 0.13
N PHE A 721 -33.81 38.23 0.22
CA PHE A 721 -32.75 37.20 0.27
C PHE A 721 -32.08 36.98 -1.10
N ALA A 722 -32.88 36.88 -2.17
CA ALA A 722 -32.36 36.74 -3.53
C ALA A 722 -31.53 37.95 -3.95
N ASN A 723 -32.00 39.17 -3.64
CA ASN A 723 -31.25 40.39 -3.93
C ASN A 723 -29.94 40.52 -3.12
N ARG A 724 -29.84 39.98 -1.91
CA ARG A 724 -28.58 39.96 -1.15
C ARG A 724 -27.54 39.01 -1.76
N LEU A 725 -27.95 37.88 -2.31
CA LEU A 725 -27.02 36.97 -3.01
C LEU A 725 -26.44 37.60 -4.30
N HIS A 726 -27.15 38.51 -4.95
CA HIS A 726 -26.67 39.23 -6.13
C HIS A 726 -25.77 40.43 -5.80
N GLN A 727 -25.91 41.04 -4.61
CA GLN A 727 -25.06 42.17 -4.19
C GLN A 727 -23.67 41.77 -3.66
N GLU A 728 -23.42 40.47 -3.44
CA GLU A 728 -22.18 39.97 -2.87
C GLU A 728 -21.26 39.25 -3.89
N ARG A 729 -21.34 39.60 -5.16
CA ARG A 729 -20.27 39.28 -6.08
C ARG A 729 -19.15 40.34 -5.94
N PRO A 730 -18.02 40.07 -5.29
CA PRO A 730 -16.83 40.88 -5.52
C PRO A 730 -16.41 40.65 -6.97
N LEU A 731 -16.19 41.75 -7.67
CA LEU A 731 -15.44 41.82 -8.90
C LEU A 731 -14.07 41.15 -8.68
N LEU A 732 -13.86 39.96 -9.25
CA LEU A 732 -12.66 39.37 -9.87
C LEU A 732 -12.87 37.87 -10.03
#